data_164825941110a138e78b28df4a563f4b
#
_entry.id   164825941110a138e78b28df4a563f4b
#
_cell.length_a   1.000
_cell.length_b   1.000
_cell.length_c   1.000
_cell.angle_alpha   90.00
_cell.angle_beta   90.00
_cell.angle_gamma   90.00
#
_symmetry.space_group_name_H-M   'P 1'
#
loop_
_entity.id
_entity.type
_entity.pdbx_description
1 polymer ?
#
loop_
_entity_poly.entity_id
_entity_poly.type
_entity_poly.pdbx_seq_one_letter_code
_entity_poly.pdbx_strand_id
1 'polypeptide(L)'
;MPFAIGQRWLSESENALGLGIITLDQRTVTIYFPAADETRIYAAAQAPLSRIVFSKGETLSHQAGWQGEILDVQNMNGLLFYLVKNPQDEDVIVQERDISPIISFSQAKDRLFSAQIDRSTHFALRYRTLCHQQAQFKSPLRGLHGTRAGLIPHQLHIATEVGNRVNPRVLLADEVGLGKTIEAGMILQNQLFAEKVQRVLIIVPETLQHQWLVEMLRRFNLHFSLFDEERCNDFDLDAVNPFTTESLIICSLNWLETHPNRVEQALDGQFDCLIVDEAHHLVWSETSPSAAYLLVEQLARIIPSVLLLTATPEQLGQESHFARLRLLDPERFFDYQTFVKEQEHYQPVVNAVESLLANKALSAVEKNHISDLLLEQDVEPLFKAIASNNDEEQQRARQKLIQALIDRHGTGRMLFRNTRQGVKGFPHRVYHQITLSEENDKIDWLIDFLKLHRDEKIFVICQTAATAIQLEQILREREAIRAAVFHEKMSIIERDRAAAYFADLENGAQVLLSSSIGSEGRNFQFAANLVLFDLPTNPDLLEQCIGRLDRIGQKRDVQIYVPCAKDSPQSRLARWYNEGLNAFEQTCPMGMALFSQFADELEKVRSNSTALSENEFSELLKQTKTAREKLKIELEKGRDRLLELNSHGGEQAQALADQIADEDNSPELVNFALKLFDIIGVEQEDLGANSIVISPTGTMLVPDFPGLKEEGVTVTFDRELALAREEMEFLTWDHPMIRQGIDLVASGDIGKAAMALLVNKQLPAGTLLIELIYVVESQSPKGLQLNRFLPPTPIRLLLDNKGNNMGEQVAFETLHSKLKPLGKNIANQMVKMARANIEVLITQGDQLVKSLAEPIIAEAKNQADQQLSAEINRLQALRAVNKNIRQSEIDILEQQRTQSLDELSKANWRLDCLRVIVTNKE
;
A
#
# COMPACT_ATOMS: atom_id res chain seq x y z
N MET A 1 -27.85 9.14 14.46
CA MET A 1 -29.26 8.67 14.50
C MET A 1 -29.21 7.21 14.86
N PRO A 2 -30.14 6.67 15.67
CA PRO A 2 -30.12 5.23 15.96
C PRO A 2 -30.45 4.47 14.67
N PHE A 3 -29.63 3.51 14.34
CA PHE A 3 -29.88 2.56 13.28
C PHE A 3 -31.03 1.63 13.72
N ALA A 4 -31.88 1.23 12.78
CA ALA A 4 -32.92 0.24 13.03
C ALA A 4 -32.94 -0.83 11.93
N ILE A 5 -33.22 -2.07 12.31
CA ILE A 5 -33.27 -3.20 11.36
C ILE A 5 -34.34 -2.92 10.29
N GLY A 6 -33.97 -3.09 9.04
CA GLY A 6 -34.84 -2.85 7.89
C GLY A 6 -34.73 -1.46 7.27
N GLN A 7 -33.95 -0.55 7.85
CA GLN A 7 -33.63 0.73 7.22
C GLN A 7 -32.77 0.55 5.97
N ARG A 8 -32.95 1.46 5.00
CA ARG A 8 -32.15 1.52 3.77
C ARG A 8 -31.07 2.59 3.88
N TRP A 9 -29.81 2.16 3.74
CA TRP A 9 -28.65 3.02 3.82
C TRP A 9 -27.74 2.85 2.61
N LEU A 10 -27.09 3.94 2.21
CA LEU A 10 -26.06 3.97 1.19
C LEU A 10 -24.68 4.04 1.86
N SER A 11 -23.71 3.28 1.36
CA SER A 11 -22.31 3.47 1.74
C SER A 11 -21.77 4.70 1.02
N GLU A 12 -21.30 5.70 1.78
CA GLU A 12 -20.70 6.92 1.21
C GLU A 12 -19.37 6.66 0.51
N SER A 13 -18.65 5.63 0.96
CA SER A 13 -17.38 5.21 0.37
C SER A 13 -17.53 4.21 -0.79
N GLU A 14 -18.68 3.52 -0.89
CA GLU A 14 -18.90 2.39 -1.82
C GLU A 14 -20.29 2.45 -2.45
N ASN A 15 -20.63 3.57 -3.09
CA ASN A 15 -21.95 3.79 -3.69
C ASN A 15 -22.37 2.73 -4.73
N ALA A 16 -21.39 2.07 -5.35
CA ALA A 16 -21.60 0.96 -6.29
C ALA A 16 -22.31 -0.26 -5.67
N LEU A 17 -22.30 -0.39 -4.34
CA LEU A 17 -23.02 -1.45 -3.64
C LEU A 17 -24.56 -1.29 -3.70
N GLY A 18 -25.05 -0.09 -4.07
CA GLY A 18 -26.46 0.24 -4.03
C GLY A 18 -26.99 0.45 -2.62
N LEU A 19 -28.31 0.29 -2.44
CA LEU A 19 -28.93 0.42 -1.11
C LEU A 19 -28.81 -0.86 -0.30
N GLY A 20 -28.15 -0.75 0.83
CA GLY A 20 -28.06 -1.80 1.84
C GLY A 20 -29.24 -1.78 2.81
N ILE A 21 -29.54 -2.92 3.41
CA ILE A 21 -30.52 -3.11 4.47
C ILE A 21 -29.76 -3.38 5.77
N ILE A 22 -30.10 -2.66 6.83
CA ILE A 22 -29.57 -3.00 8.17
C ILE A 22 -30.17 -4.33 8.62
N THR A 23 -29.31 -5.28 8.94
CA THR A 23 -29.67 -6.61 9.44
C THR A 23 -29.40 -6.77 10.94
N LEU A 24 -28.45 -6.02 11.49
CA LEU A 24 -28.11 -6.02 12.92
C LEU A 24 -27.81 -4.59 13.39
N ASP A 25 -28.28 -4.25 14.58
CA ASP A 25 -28.07 -2.97 15.24
C ASP A 25 -27.52 -3.21 16.65
N GLN A 26 -26.28 -2.80 16.87
CA GLN A 26 -25.62 -2.77 18.18
C GLN A 26 -24.50 -1.70 18.13
N ARG A 27 -23.32 -1.94 18.73
CA ARG A 27 -22.14 -1.09 18.56
C ARG A 27 -21.57 -1.16 17.15
N THR A 28 -21.83 -2.25 16.45
CA THR A 28 -21.56 -2.45 15.02
C THR A 28 -22.85 -2.49 14.24
N VAL A 29 -22.83 -1.96 13.03
CA VAL A 29 -23.95 -2.00 12.09
C VAL A 29 -23.61 -2.97 10.97
N THR A 30 -24.37 -4.04 10.87
CA THR A 30 -24.26 -4.99 9.77
C THR A 30 -25.27 -4.63 8.69
N ILE A 31 -24.79 -4.41 7.48
CA ILE A 31 -25.61 -4.02 6.33
C ILE A 31 -25.42 -5.03 5.21
N TYR A 32 -26.52 -5.59 4.74
CA TYR A 32 -26.54 -6.41 3.55
C TYR A 32 -26.92 -5.56 2.33
N PHE A 33 -26.13 -5.61 1.28
CA PHE A 33 -26.33 -4.91 0.00
C PHE A 33 -26.84 -5.88 -1.07
N PRO A 34 -28.16 -5.95 -1.29
CA PRO A 34 -28.75 -6.95 -2.19
C PRO A 34 -28.32 -6.80 -3.65
N ALA A 35 -27.97 -5.60 -4.11
CA ALA A 35 -27.54 -5.35 -5.47
C ALA A 35 -26.17 -5.97 -5.80
N ALA A 36 -25.30 -6.08 -4.80
CA ALA A 36 -23.97 -6.64 -4.94
C ALA A 36 -23.84 -8.03 -4.30
N ASP A 37 -24.88 -8.51 -3.61
CA ASP A 37 -24.86 -9.72 -2.78
C ASP A 37 -23.71 -9.72 -1.73
N GLU A 38 -23.51 -8.56 -1.11
CA GLU A 38 -22.40 -8.37 -0.15
C GLU A 38 -22.90 -7.87 1.19
N THR A 39 -22.22 -8.29 2.26
CA THR A 39 -22.46 -7.81 3.62
C THR A 39 -21.27 -7.00 4.09
N ARG A 40 -21.52 -5.87 4.75
CA ARG A 40 -20.51 -5.01 5.37
C ARG A 40 -20.82 -4.82 6.84
N ILE A 41 -19.77 -4.71 7.65
CA ILE A 41 -19.86 -4.41 9.08
C ILE A 41 -19.12 -3.09 9.32
N TYR A 42 -19.79 -2.15 9.97
CA TYR A 42 -19.23 -0.83 10.29
C TYR A 42 -19.33 -0.57 11.79
N ALA A 43 -18.37 0.15 12.34
CA ALA A 43 -18.49 0.71 13.69
C ALA A 43 -19.58 1.78 13.68
N ALA A 44 -20.63 1.62 14.50
CA ALA A 44 -21.84 2.46 14.44
C ALA A 44 -21.57 3.96 14.65
N ALA A 45 -20.54 4.31 15.44
CA ALA A 45 -20.20 5.69 15.75
C ALA A 45 -19.53 6.46 14.58
N GLN A 46 -18.90 5.75 13.64
CA GLN A 46 -18.12 6.33 12.54
C GLN A 46 -18.44 5.71 11.18
N ALA A 47 -19.59 5.05 11.07
CA ALA A 47 -19.99 4.40 9.83
C ALA A 47 -20.17 5.45 8.71
N PRO A 48 -19.46 5.34 7.57
CA PRO A 48 -19.62 6.23 6.42
C PRO A 48 -20.90 5.86 5.67
N LEU A 49 -22.05 6.12 6.27
CA LEU A 49 -23.36 5.69 5.80
C LEU A 49 -24.32 6.86 5.78
N SER A 50 -25.03 7.02 4.67
CA SER A 50 -26.12 7.98 4.51
C SER A 50 -27.46 7.26 4.39
N ARG A 51 -28.43 7.62 5.23
CA ARG A 51 -29.78 7.14 5.10
C ARG A 51 -30.48 7.81 3.94
N ILE A 52 -31.07 7.03 3.06
CA ILE A 52 -31.86 7.57 1.95
C ILE A 52 -33.30 7.77 2.42
N VAL A 53 -33.77 9.00 2.28
CA VAL A 53 -35.12 9.41 2.61
C VAL A 53 -35.72 10.12 1.39
N PHE A 54 -36.80 9.61 0.89
CA PHE A 54 -37.55 10.22 -0.21
C PHE A 54 -38.64 11.15 0.34
N SER A 55 -38.93 12.23 -0.40
CA SER A 55 -39.92 13.22 -0.05
C SER A 55 -41.17 13.06 -0.89
N LYS A 56 -42.28 13.66 -0.42
CA LYS A 56 -43.51 13.76 -1.18
C LYS A 56 -43.30 14.40 -2.57
N GLY A 57 -43.85 13.76 -3.61
CA GLY A 57 -43.69 14.17 -5.01
C GLY A 57 -42.44 13.59 -5.71
N GLU A 58 -41.58 12.86 -5.00
CA GLU A 58 -40.48 12.13 -5.62
C GLU A 58 -40.97 10.76 -6.13
N THR A 59 -40.24 10.21 -7.08
CA THR A 59 -40.52 8.88 -7.63
C THR A 59 -39.75 7.81 -6.84
N LEU A 60 -40.44 6.80 -6.35
CA LEU A 60 -39.87 5.67 -5.64
C LEU A 60 -39.88 4.44 -6.55
N SER A 61 -38.77 3.70 -6.57
CA SER A 61 -38.68 2.39 -7.25
C SER A 61 -38.86 1.27 -6.25
N HIS A 62 -39.81 0.39 -6.50
CA HIS A 62 -40.08 -0.79 -5.69
C HIS A 62 -39.22 -1.97 -6.15
N GLN A 63 -38.86 -2.87 -5.23
CA GLN A 63 -38.04 -4.06 -5.54
C GLN A 63 -38.70 -5.01 -6.57
N ALA A 64 -40.02 -4.95 -6.75
CA ALA A 64 -40.71 -5.70 -7.77
C ALA A 64 -40.63 -5.07 -9.18
N GLY A 65 -39.80 -4.02 -9.38
CA GLY A 65 -39.51 -3.44 -10.69
C GLY A 65 -40.45 -2.34 -11.17
N TRP A 66 -41.43 -1.92 -10.38
CA TRP A 66 -42.32 -0.80 -10.72
C TRP A 66 -41.92 0.50 -10.03
N GLN A 67 -42.33 1.63 -10.57
CA GLN A 67 -42.09 2.97 -10.02
C GLN A 67 -43.39 3.69 -9.76
N GLY A 68 -43.40 4.53 -8.71
CA GLY A 68 -44.58 5.33 -8.39
C GLY A 68 -44.23 6.63 -7.70
N GLU A 69 -45.17 7.61 -7.77
CA GLU A 69 -45.00 8.91 -7.11
C GLU A 69 -45.42 8.82 -5.64
N ILE A 70 -44.58 9.40 -4.76
CA ILE A 70 -44.80 9.43 -3.30
C ILE A 70 -45.86 10.50 -2.98
N LEU A 71 -46.96 10.10 -2.39
CA LEU A 71 -48.04 10.95 -1.96
C LEU A 71 -47.90 11.43 -0.51
N ASP A 72 -47.37 10.58 0.36
CA ASP A 72 -47.11 10.88 1.78
C ASP A 72 -46.00 10.00 2.35
N VAL A 73 -45.36 10.46 3.45
CA VAL A 73 -44.28 9.73 4.14
C VAL A 73 -44.54 9.74 5.64
N GLN A 74 -44.53 8.56 6.27
CA GLN A 74 -44.76 8.40 7.70
C GLN A 74 -43.59 7.66 8.36
N ASN A 75 -43.17 8.11 9.52
CA ASN A 75 -42.14 7.46 10.33
C ASN A 75 -42.81 6.68 11.48
N MET A 76 -42.64 5.36 11.49
CA MET A 76 -43.12 4.48 12.56
C MET A 76 -41.95 3.70 13.12
N ASN A 77 -41.65 3.93 14.37
CA ASN A 77 -40.54 3.23 15.11
C ASN A 77 -39.19 3.28 14.41
N GLY A 78 -38.84 4.41 13.77
CA GLY A 78 -37.59 4.59 13.05
C GLY A 78 -37.56 4.10 11.60
N LEU A 79 -38.60 3.38 11.13
CA LEU A 79 -38.77 2.96 9.74
C LEU A 79 -39.68 3.92 8.98
N LEU A 80 -39.42 4.14 7.71
CA LEU A 80 -40.21 4.98 6.82
C LEU A 80 -41.21 4.12 6.03
N PHE A 81 -42.45 4.62 5.98
CA PHE A 81 -43.54 4.06 5.18
C PHE A 81 -43.96 5.13 4.18
N TYR A 82 -43.93 4.76 2.90
CA TYR A 82 -44.25 5.66 1.80
C TYR A 82 -45.64 5.28 1.23
N LEU A 83 -46.55 6.23 1.21
CA LEU A 83 -47.76 6.08 0.42
C LEU A 83 -47.44 6.44 -1.03
N VAL A 84 -47.48 5.50 -1.93
CA VAL A 84 -47.01 5.62 -3.32
C VAL A 84 -48.13 5.31 -4.28
N LYS A 85 -48.29 6.14 -5.30
CA LYS A 85 -49.20 5.88 -6.42
C LYS A 85 -48.51 4.96 -7.42
N ASN A 86 -49.02 3.72 -7.56
CA ASN A 86 -48.42 2.74 -8.45
C ASN A 86 -48.77 3.02 -9.94
N PRO A 87 -48.16 2.31 -10.93
CA PRO A 87 -48.49 2.50 -12.34
C PRO A 87 -49.94 2.16 -12.71
N GLN A 88 -50.69 1.48 -11.84
CA GLN A 88 -52.10 1.16 -11.99
C GLN A 88 -53.03 2.23 -11.40
N ASP A 89 -52.46 3.37 -10.95
CA ASP A 89 -53.18 4.49 -10.33
C ASP A 89 -53.78 4.17 -8.94
N GLU A 90 -53.22 3.12 -8.26
CA GLU A 90 -53.66 2.68 -6.92
C GLU A 90 -52.70 3.21 -5.86
N ASP A 91 -53.24 3.56 -4.69
CA ASP A 91 -52.45 4.01 -3.55
C ASP A 91 -51.92 2.80 -2.76
N VAL A 92 -50.59 2.58 -2.76
CA VAL A 92 -49.94 1.44 -2.12
C VAL A 92 -48.98 1.94 -1.04
N ILE A 93 -48.98 1.27 0.12
CA ILE A 93 -48.00 1.55 1.18
C ILE A 93 -46.74 0.70 0.92
N VAL A 94 -45.63 1.37 0.66
CA VAL A 94 -44.29 0.76 0.48
C VAL A 94 -43.46 0.97 1.74
N GLN A 95 -42.96 -0.13 2.33
CA GLN A 95 -42.05 -0.06 3.45
C GLN A 95 -40.64 0.27 2.96
N GLU A 96 -39.81 0.92 3.80
CA GLU A 96 -38.45 1.28 3.48
C GLU A 96 -37.62 0.09 2.98
N ARG A 97 -37.82 -1.10 3.55
CA ARG A 97 -37.17 -2.35 3.14
C ARG A 97 -37.52 -2.85 1.75
N ASP A 98 -38.68 -2.44 1.22
CA ASP A 98 -39.20 -2.90 -0.07
C ASP A 98 -38.81 -1.97 -1.24
N ILE A 99 -38.05 -0.92 -0.94
CA ILE A 99 -37.43 -0.04 -1.94
C ILE A 99 -36.41 -0.84 -2.74
N SER A 100 -36.34 -0.59 -4.05
CA SER A 100 -35.35 -1.21 -4.93
C SER A 100 -33.92 -1.00 -4.40
N PRO A 101 -33.11 -2.03 -4.33
CA PRO A 101 -31.69 -1.87 -3.97
C PRO A 101 -30.88 -1.10 -5.03
N ILE A 102 -31.42 -1.05 -6.27
CA ILE A 102 -30.83 -0.30 -7.38
C ILE A 102 -31.47 1.08 -7.39
N ILE A 103 -30.74 2.09 -6.91
CA ILE A 103 -31.18 3.48 -7.07
C ILE A 103 -30.59 4.04 -8.35
N SER A 104 -31.44 4.46 -9.26
CA SER A 104 -31.08 5.46 -10.25
C SER A 104 -31.25 6.84 -9.60
N PHE A 105 -30.20 7.38 -8.99
CA PHE A 105 -30.20 8.79 -8.58
C PHE A 105 -30.55 9.64 -9.80
N SER A 106 -31.39 10.65 -9.61
CA SER A 106 -32.02 11.49 -10.62
C SER A 106 -31.34 11.46 -11.99
N GLN A 107 -32.01 10.85 -12.94
CA GLN A 107 -31.45 10.73 -14.30
C GLN A 107 -31.05 12.12 -14.78
N ALA A 108 -29.94 12.23 -15.50
CA ALA A 108 -29.42 13.49 -16.00
C ALA A 108 -30.49 14.31 -16.76
N LYS A 109 -31.37 13.64 -17.51
CA LYS A 109 -32.52 14.24 -18.22
C LYS A 109 -33.53 14.88 -17.27
N ASP A 110 -33.83 14.23 -16.13
CA ASP A 110 -34.81 14.70 -15.16
C ASP A 110 -34.35 15.95 -14.48
N ARG A 111 -33.04 16.02 -14.14
CA ARG A 111 -32.39 17.25 -13.62
C ARG A 111 -32.47 18.41 -14.62
N LEU A 112 -32.18 18.15 -15.89
CA LEU A 112 -32.27 19.16 -16.93
C LEU A 112 -33.70 19.72 -17.04
N PHE A 113 -34.71 18.85 -17.06
CA PHE A 113 -36.13 19.24 -17.25
C PHE A 113 -36.75 19.84 -15.98
N SER A 114 -36.18 19.52 -14.79
CA SER A 114 -36.60 20.15 -13.52
C SER A 114 -35.86 21.44 -13.21
N ALA A 115 -35.12 22.01 -14.19
CA ALA A 115 -34.35 23.24 -14.07
C ALA A 115 -33.17 23.18 -13.06
N GLN A 116 -32.70 21.98 -12.75
CA GLN A 116 -31.47 21.76 -11.96
C GLN A 116 -30.26 21.74 -12.90
N ILE A 117 -29.89 22.92 -13.39
CA ILE A 117 -28.84 23.08 -14.42
C ILE A 117 -27.55 23.52 -13.75
N ASP A 118 -26.51 22.68 -13.90
CA ASP A 118 -25.15 22.95 -13.43
C ASP A 118 -24.36 23.87 -14.37
N ARG A 119 -23.24 24.39 -13.90
CA ARG A 119 -22.28 25.09 -14.76
C ARG A 119 -21.61 24.11 -15.71
N SER A 120 -21.22 24.58 -16.90
CA SER A 120 -20.45 23.78 -17.86
C SER A 120 -19.10 23.28 -17.32
N THR A 121 -18.53 23.99 -16.33
CA THR A 121 -17.31 23.58 -15.63
C THR A 121 -17.53 22.34 -14.75
N HIS A 122 -18.70 22.22 -14.11
CA HIS A 122 -19.07 21.05 -13.30
C HIS A 122 -19.25 19.81 -14.20
N PHE A 123 -19.90 19.95 -15.38
CA PHE A 123 -19.99 18.90 -16.35
C PHE A 123 -18.62 18.44 -16.84
N ALA A 124 -17.72 19.40 -17.09
CA ALA A 124 -16.35 19.08 -17.52
C ALA A 124 -15.55 18.35 -16.43
N LEU A 125 -15.71 18.78 -15.16
CA LEU A 125 -15.10 18.06 -14.04
C LEU A 125 -15.59 16.61 -14.01
N ARG A 126 -16.92 16.39 -14.09
CA ARG A 126 -17.51 15.05 -14.06
C ARG A 126 -16.99 14.16 -15.19
N TYR A 127 -16.96 14.66 -16.42
CA TYR A 127 -16.43 13.89 -17.56
C TYR A 127 -14.96 13.52 -17.39
N ARG A 128 -14.12 14.47 -16.94
CA ARG A 128 -12.70 14.20 -16.66
C ARG A 128 -12.55 13.22 -15.51
N THR A 129 -13.36 13.34 -14.47
CA THR A 129 -13.39 12.38 -13.35
C THR A 129 -13.64 10.97 -13.84
N LEU A 130 -14.64 10.75 -14.70
CA LEU A 130 -14.93 9.44 -15.29
C LEU A 130 -13.76 8.92 -16.16
N CYS A 131 -13.12 9.81 -16.92
CA CYS A 131 -11.94 9.43 -17.72
C CYS A 131 -10.75 9.04 -16.82
N HIS A 132 -10.48 9.83 -15.77
CA HIS A 132 -9.39 9.50 -14.83
C HIS A 132 -9.70 8.23 -14.04
N GLN A 133 -10.93 8.05 -13.59
CA GLN A 133 -11.36 6.82 -12.92
C GLN A 133 -11.11 5.59 -13.80
N GLN A 134 -11.51 5.64 -15.07
CA GLN A 134 -11.23 4.58 -16.03
C GLN A 134 -9.72 4.32 -16.19
N ALA A 135 -8.91 5.37 -16.35
CA ALA A 135 -7.46 5.27 -16.52
C ALA A 135 -6.80 4.65 -15.28
N GLN A 136 -7.22 5.07 -14.08
CA GLN A 136 -6.67 4.56 -12.82
C GLN A 136 -6.99 3.08 -12.58
N PHE A 137 -8.21 2.62 -12.90
CA PHE A 137 -8.52 1.19 -12.81
C PHE A 137 -7.70 0.31 -13.76
N LYS A 138 -7.26 0.85 -14.91
CA LYS A 138 -6.40 0.15 -15.88
C LYS A 138 -4.91 0.32 -15.60
N SER A 139 -4.53 1.23 -14.71
CA SER A 139 -3.12 1.51 -14.42
C SER A 139 -2.45 0.35 -13.68
N PRO A 140 -1.29 -0.14 -14.15
CA PRO A 140 -0.49 -1.12 -13.42
C PRO A 140 0.15 -0.53 -12.15
N LEU A 141 0.13 0.80 -11.99
CA LEU A 141 0.69 1.52 -10.85
C LEU A 141 -0.29 1.66 -9.68
N ARG A 142 -1.55 1.29 -9.89
CA ARG A 142 -2.60 1.39 -8.87
C ARG A 142 -2.26 0.55 -7.64
N GLY A 143 -2.30 1.18 -6.48
CA GLY A 143 -1.90 0.58 -5.21
C GLY A 143 -0.40 0.60 -4.92
N LEU A 144 0.43 1.10 -5.85
CA LEU A 144 1.86 1.29 -5.68
C LEU A 144 2.27 2.76 -5.69
N HIS A 145 1.64 3.56 -6.57
CA HIS A 145 1.94 4.97 -6.75
C HIS A 145 1.71 5.80 -5.47
N GLY A 146 0.69 5.44 -4.68
CA GLY A 146 0.35 6.11 -3.43
C GLY A 146 1.31 5.90 -2.28
N THR A 147 2.27 5.01 -2.40
CA THR A 147 3.22 4.73 -1.34
C THR A 147 4.18 5.90 -1.13
N ARG A 148 4.20 6.45 0.07
CA ARG A 148 5.14 7.50 0.49
C ARG A 148 6.48 6.89 0.88
N ALA A 149 7.18 6.35 -0.11
CA ALA A 149 8.50 5.73 0.04
C ALA A 149 9.38 6.04 -1.19
N GLY A 150 10.67 5.83 -1.06
CA GLY A 150 11.59 5.91 -2.20
C GLY A 150 11.27 4.85 -3.24
N LEU A 151 11.53 5.15 -4.51
CA LEU A 151 11.28 4.22 -5.62
C LEU A 151 12.42 3.20 -5.71
N ILE A 152 12.34 2.16 -4.88
CA ILE A 152 13.36 1.11 -4.78
C ILE A 152 12.93 -0.08 -5.64
N PRO A 153 13.67 -0.40 -6.72
CA PRO A 153 13.22 -1.37 -7.71
C PRO A 153 12.85 -2.74 -7.16
N HIS A 154 13.67 -3.34 -6.28
CA HIS A 154 13.36 -4.67 -5.73
C HIS A 154 12.09 -4.68 -4.86
N GLN A 155 11.82 -3.61 -4.08
CA GLN A 155 10.61 -3.49 -3.28
C GLN A 155 9.36 -3.42 -4.18
N LEU A 156 9.42 -2.61 -5.25
CA LEU A 156 8.34 -2.49 -6.23
C LEU A 156 8.09 -3.82 -6.96
N HIS A 157 9.17 -4.55 -7.30
CA HIS A 157 9.07 -5.87 -7.92
C HIS A 157 8.37 -6.88 -7.01
N ILE A 158 8.81 -6.99 -5.74
CA ILE A 158 8.21 -7.90 -4.76
C ILE A 158 6.75 -7.53 -4.54
N ALA A 159 6.46 -6.22 -4.36
CA ALA A 159 5.10 -5.74 -4.18
C ALA A 159 4.18 -6.10 -5.35
N THR A 160 4.65 -5.96 -6.58
CA THR A 160 3.89 -6.29 -7.77
C THR A 160 3.72 -7.79 -7.94
N GLU A 161 4.81 -8.56 -7.83
CA GLU A 161 4.80 -10.01 -8.02
C GLU A 161 3.91 -10.69 -6.97
N VAL A 162 4.00 -10.30 -5.69
CA VAL A 162 3.20 -10.87 -4.60
C VAL A 162 1.79 -10.28 -4.56
N GLY A 163 1.66 -8.95 -4.74
CA GLY A 163 0.38 -8.24 -4.70
C GLY A 163 -0.60 -8.69 -5.79
N ASN A 164 -0.10 -9.15 -6.94
CA ASN A 164 -0.93 -9.66 -8.02
C ASN A 164 -1.45 -11.09 -7.80
N ARG A 165 -0.90 -11.83 -6.84
CA ARG A 165 -1.34 -13.22 -6.56
C ARG A 165 -2.70 -13.26 -5.86
N VAL A 166 -3.38 -14.37 -6.03
CA VAL A 166 -4.55 -14.73 -5.22
C VAL A 166 -4.04 -15.45 -3.97
N ASN A 167 -4.45 -14.98 -2.80
CA ASN A 167 -4.07 -15.56 -1.50
C ASN A 167 -2.55 -15.78 -1.35
N PRO A 168 -1.72 -14.73 -1.43
CA PRO A 168 -0.27 -14.88 -1.35
C PRO A 168 0.17 -15.42 0.01
N ARG A 169 1.07 -16.39 0.00
CA ARG A 169 1.71 -16.97 1.19
C ARG A 169 3.21 -16.93 1.00
N VAL A 170 3.87 -15.95 1.62
CA VAL A 170 5.28 -15.65 1.35
C VAL A 170 6.06 -15.31 2.62
N LEU A 171 7.36 -15.57 2.57
CA LEU A 171 8.36 -15.16 3.55
C LEU A 171 9.21 -14.04 2.94
N LEU A 172 9.14 -12.84 3.53
CA LEU A 172 10.01 -11.72 3.21
C LEU A 172 11.23 -11.78 4.13
N ALA A 173 12.39 -12.08 3.55
CA ALA A 173 13.61 -12.41 4.27
C ALA A 173 14.78 -11.49 3.92
N ASP A 174 14.51 -10.28 3.52
CA ASP A 174 15.49 -9.25 3.19
C ASP A 174 16.36 -8.88 4.39
N GLU A 175 17.63 -8.57 4.15
CA GLU A 175 18.55 -8.11 5.20
C GLU A 175 18.01 -6.85 5.91
N VAL A 176 18.50 -6.63 7.13
CA VAL A 176 18.13 -5.44 7.93
C VAL A 176 18.44 -4.17 7.12
N GLY A 177 17.51 -3.21 7.14
CA GLY A 177 17.65 -1.94 6.44
C GLY A 177 17.18 -1.93 4.98
N LEU A 178 16.76 -3.05 4.41
CA LEU A 178 16.19 -3.15 3.06
C LEU A 178 14.70 -2.79 2.99
N GLY A 179 14.02 -2.66 4.13
CA GLY A 179 12.66 -2.13 4.21
C GLY A 179 11.54 -3.15 4.08
N LYS A 180 11.65 -4.33 4.70
CA LYS A 180 10.61 -5.38 4.72
C LYS A 180 9.21 -4.88 5.09
N THR A 181 9.10 -3.98 6.08
CA THR A 181 7.83 -3.36 6.47
C THR A 181 7.21 -2.58 5.31
N ILE A 182 8.05 -1.89 4.51
CA ILE A 182 7.60 -1.16 3.32
C ILE A 182 7.13 -2.12 2.24
N GLU A 183 7.84 -3.22 2.00
CA GLU A 183 7.42 -4.28 1.07
C GLU A 183 6.08 -4.88 1.47
N ALA A 184 5.94 -5.25 2.74
CA ALA A 184 4.67 -5.79 3.26
C ALA A 184 3.53 -4.78 3.14
N GLY A 185 3.78 -3.51 3.43
CA GLY A 185 2.82 -2.42 3.27
C GLY A 185 2.42 -2.19 1.81
N MET A 186 3.38 -2.22 0.87
CA MET A 186 3.10 -2.13 -0.57
C MET A 186 2.27 -3.32 -1.08
N ILE A 187 2.62 -4.55 -0.66
CA ILE A 187 1.84 -5.76 -1.00
C ILE A 187 0.41 -5.61 -0.48
N LEU A 188 0.27 -5.22 0.78
CA LEU A 188 -1.02 -5.03 1.43
C LEU A 188 -1.84 -3.95 0.72
N GLN A 189 -1.25 -2.81 0.42
CA GLN A 189 -1.92 -1.71 -0.30
C GLN A 189 -2.39 -2.18 -1.68
N ASN A 190 -1.55 -2.89 -2.43
CA ASN A 190 -1.94 -3.47 -3.72
C ASN A 190 -3.11 -4.45 -3.59
N GLN A 191 -3.08 -5.35 -2.59
CA GLN A 191 -4.16 -6.32 -2.32
C GLN A 191 -5.47 -5.63 -1.91
N LEU A 192 -5.42 -4.59 -1.08
CA LEU A 192 -6.58 -3.78 -0.68
C LEU A 192 -7.16 -3.00 -1.87
N PHE A 193 -6.31 -2.40 -2.70
CA PHE A 193 -6.74 -1.67 -3.90
C PHE A 193 -7.32 -2.59 -4.98
N ALA A 194 -6.80 -3.81 -5.07
CA ALA A 194 -7.35 -4.85 -5.94
C ALA A 194 -8.60 -5.51 -5.34
N GLU A 195 -9.04 -5.10 -4.15
CA GLU A 195 -10.20 -5.65 -3.43
C GLU A 195 -10.11 -7.17 -3.15
N LYS A 196 -8.87 -7.71 -3.12
CA LYS A 196 -8.57 -9.12 -2.80
C LYS A 196 -8.57 -9.38 -1.30
N VAL A 197 -8.25 -8.36 -0.52
CA VAL A 197 -8.16 -8.38 0.93
C VAL A 197 -8.99 -7.23 1.47
N GLN A 198 -9.75 -7.47 2.52
CA GLN A 198 -10.56 -6.46 3.21
C GLN A 198 -10.25 -6.43 4.71
N ARG A 199 -9.94 -7.58 5.29
CA ARG A 199 -9.68 -7.74 6.71
C ARG A 199 -8.28 -8.25 6.97
N VAL A 200 -7.51 -7.51 7.77
CA VAL A 200 -6.07 -7.76 7.98
C VAL A 200 -5.76 -7.83 9.46
N LEU A 201 -5.01 -8.87 9.84
CA LEU A 201 -4.43 -9.02 11.16
C LEU A 201 -2.91 -8.93 11.07
N ILE A 202 -2.31 -7.96 11.73
CA ILE A 202 -0.85 -7.81 11.86
C ILE A 202 -0.45 -8.19 13.28
N ILE A 203 0.44 -9.17 13.40
CA ILE A 203 1.00 -9.63 14.68
C ILE A 203 2.47 -9.26 14.72
N VAL A 204 2.85 -8.50 15.73
CA VAL A 204 4.22 -7.97 15.90
C VAL A 204 4.70 -8.13 17.35
N PRO A 205 6.00 -8.06 17.64
CA PRO A 205 6.51 -7.83 18.98
C PRO A 205 5.91 -6.54 19.58
N GLU A 206 5.67 -6.50 20.87
CA GLU A 206 5.06 -5.36 21.57
C GLU A 206 5.80 -4.04 21.27
N THR A 207 7.12 -4.07 21.21
CA THR A 207 7.97 -2.91 20.92
C THR A 207 7.77 -2.32 19.52
N LEU A 208 7.28 -3.11 18.55
CA LEU A 208 7.09 -2.70 17.15
C LEU A 208 5.65 -2.26 16.81
N GLN A 209 4.68 -2.43 17.72
CA GLN A 209 3.27 -2.09 17.45
C GLN A 209 3.09 -0.64 17.00
N HIS A 210 3.66 0.30 17.74
CA HIS A 210 3.54 1.73 17.41
C HIS A 210 4.29 2.09 16.12
N GLN A 211 5.43 1.45 15.84
CA GLN A 211 6.15 1.65 14.59
C GLN A 211 5.27 1.23 13.40
N TRP A 212 4.67 0.03 13.46
CA TRP A 212 3.79 -0.46 12.41
C TRP A 212 2.58 0.45 12.22
N LEU A 213 1.94 0.89 13.31
CA LEU A 213 0.81 1.81 13.26
C LEU A 213 1.16 3.10 12.52
N VAL A 214 2.28 3.72 12.89
CA VAL A 214 2.74 4.98 12.29
C VAL A 214 3.18 4.80 10.84
N GLU A 215 3.89 3.72 10.52
CA GLU A 215 4.31 3.45 9.13
C GLU A 215 3.11 3.17 8.22
N MET A 216 2.13 2.37 8.66
CA MET A 216 0.92 2.10 7.89
C MET A 216 0.13 3.39 7.64
N LEU A 217 -0.03 4.22 8.67
CA LEU A 217 -0.73 5.50 8.54
C LEU A 217 0.00 6.46 7.58
N ARG A 218 1.30 6.71 7.81
CA ARG A 218 2.02 7.79 7.12
C ARG A 218 2.49 7.45 5.72
N ARG A 219 2.82 6.17 5.48
CA ARG A 219 3.35 5.74 4.18
C ARG A 219 2.30 5.19 3.25
N PHE A 220 1.19 4.69 3.81
CA PHE A 220 0.16 3.98 3.03
C PHE A 220 -1.24 4.56 3.22
N ASN A 221 -1.43 5.55 4.11
CA ASN A 221 -2.75 6.07 4.50
C ASN A 221 -3.70 4.96 5.00
N LEU A 222 -3.15 3.92 5.65
CA LEU A 222 -3.93 2.82 6.22
C LEU A 222 -4.12 3.03 7.72
N HIS A 223 -5.38 3.11 8.14
CA HIS A 223 -5.76 3.33 9.53
C HIS A 223 -5.96 1.98 10.23
N PHE A 224 -4.95 1.54 10.95
CA PHE A 224 -5.02 0.35 11.77
C PHE A 224 -5.45 0.68 13.20
N SER A 225 -6.14 -0.25 13.85
CA SER A 225 -6.49 -0.19 15.26
C SER A 225 -5.58 -1.10 16.07
N LEU A 226 -4.98 -0.56 17.14
CA LEU A 226 -4.23 -1.37 18.10
C LEU A 226 -5.20 -2.12 19.00
N PHE A 227 -4.99 -3.43 19.14
CA PHE A 227 -5.76 -4.29 20.03
C PHE A 227 -4.89 -4.76 21.20
N ASP A 228 -5.39 -4.52 22.38
CA ASP A 228 -4.88 -4.94 23.66
C ASP A 228 -6.03 -5.42 24.54
N GLU A 229 -5.73 -5.85 25.76
CA GLU A 229 -6.73 -6.37 26.68
C GLU A 229 -7.71 -5.30 27.16
N GLU A 230 -7.26 -4.06 27.36
CA GLU A 230 -8.12 -2.95 27.81
C GLU A 230 -9.21 -2.68 26.77
N ARG A 231 -8.82 -2.53 25.52
CA ARG A 231 -9.77 -2.32 24.42
C ARG A 231 -10.73 -3.49 24.23
N CYS A 232 -10.24 -4.73 24.30
CA CYS A 232 -11.07 -5.91 24.09
C CYS A 232 -12.10 -6.10 25.18
N ASN A 233 -11.76 -5.79 26.45
CA ASN A 233 -12.68 -5.90 27.59
C ASN A 233 -13.90 -4.98 27.46
N ASP A 234 -13.79 -3.84 26.79
CA ASP A 234 -14.91 -2.95 26.53
C ASP A 234 -16.01 -3.63 25.68
N PHE A 235 -15.61 -4.49 24.74
CA PHE A 235 -16.53 -5.24 23.89
C PHE A 235 -17.07 -6.51 24.54
N ASP A 236 -16.36 -7.11 25.50
CA ASP A 236 -16.81 -8.31 26.21
C ASP A 236 -18.10 -8.04 27.01
N LEU A 237 -18.30 -6.80 27.47
CA LEU A 237 -19.53 -6.37 28.17
C LEU A 237 -20.78 -6.53 27.31
N ASP A 238 -20.65 -6.47 26.00
CA ASP A 238 -21.75 -6.58 25.04
C ASP A 238 -21.81 -7.95 24.36
N ALA A 239 -20.98 -8.91 24.75
CA ALA A 239 -20.85 -10.24 24.14
C ALA A 239 -20.53 -10.20 22.62
N VAL A 240 -19.83 -9.15 22.16
CA VAL A 240 -19.39 -8.98 20.78
C VAL A 240 -17.93 -9.41 20.65
N ASN A 241 -17.63 -10.21 19.65
CA ASN A 241 -16.23 -10.55 19.35
C ASN A 241 -15.46 -9.27 18.92
N PRO A 242 -14.46 -8.78 19.71
CA PRO A 242 -13.72 -7.57 19.38
C PRO A 242 -13.09 -7.60 18.00
N PHE A 243 -12.58 -8.75 17.57
CA PHE A 243 -11.90 -8.90 16.28
C PHE A 243 -12.83 -8.78 15.07
N THR A 244 -14.15 -8.69 15.25
CA THR A 244 -15.10 -8.42 14.16
C THR A 244 -15.42 -6.94 14.00
N THR A 245 -15.03 -6.08 14.95
CA THR A 245 -15.43 -4.66 14.99
C THR A 245 -14.61 -3.78 14.06
N GLU A 246 -13.37 -4.18 13.73
CA GLU A 246 -12.45 -3.44 12.89
C GLU A 246 -11.91 -4.32 11.77
N SER A 247 -11.63 -3.71 10.62
CA SER A 247 -11.09 -4.45 9.46
C SER A 247 -9.57 -4.55 9.48
N LEU A 248 -8.87 -3.56 10.02
CA LEU A 248 -7.42 -3.47 10.04
C LEU A 248 -6.93 -3.45 11.48
N ILE A 249 -6.34 -4.54 11.95
CA ILE A 249 -5.96 -4.75 13.35
C ILE A 249 -4.47 -5.03 13.48
N ILE A 250 -3.82 -4.39 14.46
CA ILE A 250 -2.47 -4.70 14.92
C ILE A 250 -2.55 -5.17 16.38
N CYS A 251 -1.90 -6.27 16.69
CA CYS A 251 -1.77 -6.75 18.06
C CYS A 251 -0.38 -7.32 18.35
N SER A 252 -0.08 -7.49 19.66
CA SER A 252 1.18 -8.07 20.12
C SER A 252 1.12 -9.59 20.13
N LEU A 253 2.20 -10.24 19.65
CA LEU A 253 2.36 -11.68 19.78
C LEU A 253 2.34 -12.13 21.26
N ASN A 254 3.05 -11.41 22.12
CA ASN A 254 3.13 -11.74 23.56
C ASN A 254 1.78 -11.63 24.26
N TRP A 255 0.97 -10.65 23.87
CA TRP A 255 -0.38 -10.51 24.40
C TRP A 255 -1.27 -11.69 24.00
N LEU A 256 -1.27 -12.09 22.73
CA LEU A 256 -2.03 -13.26 22.29
C LEU A 256 -1.58 -14.56 22.95
N GLU A 257 -0.27 -14.76 23.17
CA GLU A 257 0.25 -15.94 23.90
C GLU A 257 -0.31 -16.06 25.32
N THR A 258 -0.51 -14.92 25.99
CA THR A 258 -0.99 -14.88 27.39
C THR A 258 -2.52 -14.91 27.51
N HIS A 259 -3.26 -14.72 26.38
CA HIS A 259 -4.72 -14.64 26.34
C HIS A 259 -5.34 -15.62 25.33
N PRO A 260 -5.44 -16.92 25.61
CA PRO A 260 -5.97 -17.92 24.68
C PRO A 260 -7.39 -17.64 24.18
N ASN A 261 -8.24 -17.04 25.00
CA ASN A 261 -9.60 -16.62 24.62
C ASN A 261 -9.57 -15.59 23.47
N ARG A 262 -8.58 -14.70 23.42
CA ARG A 262 -8.40 -13.72 22.35
C ARG A 262 -7.96 -14.39 21.05
N VAL A 263 -7.19 -15.48 21.14
CA VAL A 263 -6.82 -16.30 19.97
C VAL A 263 -8.07 -16.93 19.35
N GLU A 264 -8.98 -17.53 20.16
CA GLU A 264 -10.25 -18.08 19.69
C GLU A 264 -11.10 -17.00 18.99
N GLN A 265 -11.19 -15.80 19.57
CA GLN A 265 -11.89 -14.67 18.98
C GLN A 265 -11.24 -14.20 17.67
N ALA A 266 -9.90 -14.22 17.57
CA ALA A 266 -9.19 -13.87 16.35
C ALA A 266 -9.40 -14.91 15.23
N LEU A 267 -9.50 -16.21 15.57
CA LEU A 267 -9.83 -17.28 14.63
C LEU A 267 -11.23 -17.07 14.01
N ASP A 268 -12.19 -16.57 14.79
CA ASP A 268 -13.54 -16.25 14.33
C ASP A 268 -13.62 -14.88 13.63
N GLY A 269 -12.53 -14.11 13.59
CA GLY A 269 -12.47 -12.74 13.06
C GLY A 269 -12.59 -12.63 11.54
N GLN A 270 -12.62 -13.75 10.80
CA GLN A 270 -12.75 -13.79 9.32
C GLN A 270 -11.73 -12.90 8.58
N PHE A 271 -10.47 -12.98 8.96
CA PHE A 271 -9.39 -12.25 8.29
C PHE A 271 -9.02 -12.86 6.94
N ASP A 272 -8.70 -12.00 5.97
CA ASP A 272 -8.23 -12.40 4.64
C ASP A 272 -6.70 -12.47 4.56
N CYS A 273 -6.02 -11.67 5.38
CA CYS A 273 -4.57 -11.55 5.39
C CYS A 273 -4.02 -11.52 6.82
N LEU A 274 -2.99 -12.35 7.05
CA LEU A 274 -2.18 -12.39 8.26
C LEU A 274 -0.76 -11.91 7.92
N ILE A 275 -0.27 -10.92 8.67
CA ILE A 275 1.12 -10.46 8.60
C ILE A 275 1.76 -10.71 9.96
N VAL A 276 2.90 -11.41 9.98
CA VAL A 276 3.67 -11.66 11.20
C VAL A 276 5.07 -11.12 11.03
N ASP A 277 5.42 -10.11 11.82
CA ASP A 277 6.78 -9.56 11.81
C ASP A 277 7.68 -10.26 12.82
N GLU A 278 8.99 -10.19 12.58
CA GLU A 278 10.04 -10.87 13.34
C GLU A 278 9.72 -12.35 13.56
N ALA A 279 9.31 -13.03 12.48
CA ALA A 279 8.93 -14.45 12.49
C ALA A 279 10.04 -15.39 12.98
N HIS A 280 11.24 -14.89 13.22
CA HIS A 280 12.31 -15.65 13.88
C HIS A 280 12.02 -15.94 15.36
N HIS A 281 11.12 -15.24 16.00
CA HIS A 281 10.64 -15.54 17.35
C HIS A 281 9.71 -16.78 17.41
N LEU A 282 9.19 -17.23 16.26
CA LEU A 282 8.38 -18.46 16.16
C LEU A 282 9.28 -19.69 16.23
N VAL A 283 9.71 -20.04 17.44
CA VAL A 283 10.61 -21.17 17.68
C VAL A 283 9.86 -22.50 17.51
N TRP A 284 10.44 -23.40 16.71
CA TRP A 284 9.87 -24.71 16.47
C TRP A 284 10.95 -25.81 16.59
N SER A 285 10.57 -26.92 17.17
CA SER A 285 11.29 -28.18 17.07
C SER A 285 10.29 -29.31 16.90
N GLU A 286 10.73 -30.43 16.35
CA GLU A 286 9.85 -31.59 16.07
C GLU A 286 9.14 -32.10 17.34
N THR A 287 9.79 -31.98 18.50
CA THR A 287 9.28 -32.48 19.77
C THR A 287 8.58 -31.46 20.64
N SER A 288 8.87 -30.16 20.48
CA SER A 288 8.37 -29.09 21.37
C SER A 288 8.30 -27.73 20.66
N PRO A 289 7.29 -27.50 19.82
CA PRO A 289 7.06 -26.18 19.23
C PRO A 289 6.64 -25.17 20.33
N SER A 290 7.03 -23.90 20.16
CA SER A 290 6.64 -22.84 21.10
C SER A 290 5.15 -22.50 21.01
N ALA A 291 4.59 -21.91 22.10
CA ALA A 291 3.20 -21.47 22.11
C ALA A 291 2.93 -20.42 21.01
N ALA A 292 3.86 -19.46 20.80
CA ALA A 292 3.82 -18.49 19.70
C ALA A 292 3.71 -19.15 18.32
N TYR A 293 4.50 -20.19 18.09
CA TYR A 293 4.43 -20.92 16.81
C TYR A 293 3.07 -21.59 16.61
N LEU A 294 2.56 -22.29 17.62
CA LEU A 294 1.27 -23.00 17.56
C LEU A 294 0.10 -22.04 17.35
N LEU A 295 0.13 -20.87 17.99
CA LEU A 295 -0.86 -19.81 17.80
C LEU A 295 -0.88 -19.33 16.35
N VAL A 296 0.29 -18.98 15.82
CA VAL A 296 0.40 -18.52 14.42
C VAL A 296 0.04 -19.64 13.43
N GLU A 297 0.39 -20.90 13.73
CA GLU A 297 -0.01 -22.04 12.91
C GLU A 297 -1.53 -22.19 12.80
N GLN A 298 -2.26 -22.01 13.92
CA GLN A 298 -3.74 -22.07 13.91
C GLN A 298 -4.33 -20.96 13.03
N LEU A 299 -3.88 -19.72 13.18
CA LEU A 299 -4.33 -18.59 12.35
C LEU A 299 -3.97 -18.80 10.87
N ALA A 300 -2.73 -19.21 10.58
CA ALA A 300 -2.25 -19.43 9.22
C ALA A 300 -2.95 -20.57 8.48
N ARG A 301 -3.59 -21.51 9.18
CA ARG A 301 -4.42 -22.58 8.57
C ARG A 301 -5.75 -22.07 8.05
N ILE A 302 -6.31 -21.04 8.67
CA ILE A 302 -7.64 -20.51 8.35
C ILE A 302 -7.51 -19.31 7.41
N ILE A 303 -6.54 -18.42 7.67
CA ILE A 303 -6.38 -17.17 6.92
C ILE A 303 -5.72 -17.48 5.57
N PRO A 304 -6.35 -17.07 4.46
CA PRO A 304 -5.89 -17.41 3.11
C PRO A 304 -4.52 -16.85 2.76
N SER A 305 -4.28 -15.56 3.02
CA SER A 305 -3.02 -14.88 2.71
C SER A 305 -2.14 -14.76 3.95
N VAL A 306 -0.86 -15.10 3.84
CA VAL A 306 0.10 -15.06 4.97
C VAL A 306 1.41 -14.43 4.52
N LEU A 307 1.80 -13.34 5.17
CA LEU A 307 3.08 -12.68 4.99
C LEU A 307 3.90 -12.85 6.27
N LEU A 308 5.02 -13.54 6.21
CA LEU A 308 5.97 -13.66 7.30
C LEU A 308 7.18 -12.76 7.01
N LEU A 309 7.62 -11.97 7.97
CA LEU A 309 8.78 -11.10 7.85
C LEU A 309 9.87 -11.56 8.80
N THR A 310 11.11 -11.64 8.32
CA THR A 310 12.27 -11.95 9.16
C THR A 310 13.54 -11.39 8.54
N ALA A 311 14.50 -10.97 9.36
CA ALA A 311 15.79 -10.48 8.87
C ALA A 311 16.77 -11.60 8.53
N THR A 312 16.61 -12.79 9.09
CA THR A 312 17.64 -13.85 9.07
C THR A 312 17.02 -15.25 9.08
N PRO A 313 16.52 -15.72 7.94
CA PRO A 313 15.82 -17.02 7.89
C PRO A 313 16.72 -18.21 8.18
N GLU A 314 18.02 -18.15 7.85
CA GLU A 314 18.94 -19.29 7.90
C GLU A 314 19.86 -19.30 9.13
N GLN A 315 20.02 -18.18 9.82
CA GLN A 315 20.92 -18.06 10.97
C GLN A 315 20.49 -18.89 12.19
N LEU A 316 19.21 -19.26 12.25
CA LEU A 316 18.63 -20.05 13.34
C LEU A 316 18.58 -21.56 13.03
N GLY A 317 19.22 -22.00 11.94
CA GLY A 317 19.32 -23.41 11.54
C GLY A 317 18.18 -23.90 10.63
N GLN A 318 18.37 -25.10 10.06
CA GLN A 318 17.43 -25.69 9.09
C GLN A 318 16.04 -25.95 9.67
N GLU A 319 15.93 -26.30 10.95
CA GLU A 319 14.64 -26.51 11.62
C GLU A 319 13.79 -25.23 11.64
N SER A 320 14.42 -24.12 11.95
CA SER A 320 13.76 -22.82 12.00
C SER A 320 13.30 -22.35 10.62
N HIS A 321 14.08 -22.62 9.58
CA HIS A 321 13.69 -22.34 8.19
C HIS A 321 12.51 -23.23 7.75
N PHE A 322 12.58 -24.51 8.01
CA PHE A 322 11.51 -25.47 7.76
C PHE A 322 10.20 -25.04 8.42
N ALA A 323 10.27 -24.61 9.69
CA ALA A 323 9.11 -24.19 10.46
C ALA A 323 8.33 -23.05 9.78
N ARG A 324 9.02 -22.05 9.22
CA ARG A 324 8.38 -20.94 8.52
C ARG A 324 7.77 -21.37 7.19
N LEU A 325 8.46 -22.21 6.43
CA LEU A 325 7.92 -22.78 5.20
C LEU A 325 6.67 -23.63 5.48
N ARG A 326 6.66 -24.37 6.61
CA ARG A 326 5.49 -25.13 7.05
C ARG A 326 4.29 -24.25 7.39
N LEU A 327 4.49 -23.07 7.98
CA LEU A 327 3.41 -22.09 8.20
C LEU A 327 2.81 -21.60 6.88
N LEU A 328 3.63 -21.49 5.84
CA LEU A 328 3.18 -21.04 4.52
C LEU A 328 2.51 -22.16 3.70
N ASP A 329 3.04 -23.38 3.78
CA ASP A 329 2.49 -24.54 3.06
C ASP A 329 2.64 -25.82 3.90
N PRO A 330 1.69 -26.10 4.82
CA PRO A 330 1.76 -27.24 5.71
C PRO A 330 1.58 -28.59 5.00
N GLU A 331 0.93 -28.61 3.83
CA GLU A 331 0.73 -29.84 3.07
C GLU A 331 2.03 -30.34 2.43
N ARG A 332 2.86 -29.41 1.99
CA ARG A 332 4.15 -29.74 1.40
C ARG A 332 5.23 -29.95 2.47
N PHE A 333 5.32 -29.04 3.42
CA PHE A 333 6.34 -29.09 4.47
C PHE A 333 5.81 -29.79 5.73
N PHE A 334 5.36 -31.05 5.55
CA PHE A 334 4.79 -31.84 6.65
C PHE A 334 5.87 -32.63 7.42
N ASP A 335 6.98 -33.00 6.79
CA ASP A 335 8.06 -33.83 7.34
C ASP A 335 9.44 -33.16 7.20
N TYR A 336 10.10 -32.98 8.34
CA TYR A 336 11.41 -32.30 8.39
C TYR A 336 12.51 -33.14 7.71
N GLN A 337 12.48 -34.47 7.87
CA GLN A 337 13.48 -35.36 7.32
C GLN A 337 13.46 -35.37 5.78
N THR A 338 12.29 -35.33 5.21
CA THR A 338 12.10 -35.22 3.76
C THR A 338 12.62 -33.88 3.25
N PHE A 339 12.35 -32.77 3.95
CA PHE A 339 12.84 -31.45 3.61
C PHE A 339 14.39 -31.40 3.57
N VAL A 340 15.07 -31.96 4.57
CA VAL A 340 16.54 -32.00 4.62
C VAL A 340 17.12 -32.73 3.40
N LYS A 341 16.55 -33.89 3.05
CA LYS A 341 16.97 -34.67 1.87
C LYS A 341 16.74 -33.87 0.56
N GLU A 342 15.63 -33.15 0.44
CA GLU A 342 15.35 -32.31 -0.74
C GLU A 342 16.36 -31.19 -0.87
N GLN A 343 16.76 -30.54 0.24
CA GLN A 343 17.76 -29.48 0.22
C GLN A 343 19.14 -29.97 -0.24
N GLU A 344 19.57 -31.16 0.16
CA GLU A 344 20.84 -31.75 -0.28
C GLU A 344 20.87 -31.94 -1.80
N HIS A 345 19.74 -32.27 -2.43
CA HIS A 345 19.63 -32.43 -3.88
C HIS A 345 19.65 -31.12 -4.67
N TYR A 346 19.44 -30.00 -4.00
CA TYR A 346 19.40 -28.67 -4.64
C TYR A 346 20.76 -28.00 -4.78
N GLN A 347 21.77 -28.35 -4.00
CA GLN A 347 23.09 -27.74 -4.02
C GLN A 347 23.79 -27.76 -5.40
N PRO A 348 23.69 -28.82 -6.23
CA PRO A 348 24.29 -28.84 -7.57
C PRO A 348 23.65 -27.77 -8.52
N VAL A 349 22.38 -27.43 -8.32
CA VAL A 349 21.66 -26.42 -9.13
C VAL A 349 22.16 -25.02 -8.81
N VAL A 350 22.35 -24.71 -7.54
CA VAL A 350 22.92 -23.43 -7.08
C VAL A 350 24.28 -23.22 -7.72
N ASN A 351 25.14 -24.23 -7.74
CA ASN A 351 26.46 -24.16 -8.36
C ASN A 351 26.41 -23.91 -9.87
N ALA A 352 25.47 -24.55 -10.57
CA ALA A 352 25.27 -24.34 -12.00
C ALA A 352 24.80 -22.90 -12.33
N VAL A 353 23.92 -22.34 -11.50
CA VAL A 353 23.47 -20.96 -11.65
C VAL A 353 24.60 -19.97 -11.36
N GLU A 354 25.41 -20.21 -10.36
CA GLU A 354 26.60 -19.40 -10.11
C GLU A 354 27.56 -19.37 -11.32
N SER A 355 27.74 -20.50 -12.00
CA SER A 355 28.52 -20.58 -13.23
C SER A 355 27.90 -19.77 -14.36
N LEU A 356 26.57 -19.82 -14.50
CA LEU A 356 25.82 -19.03 -15.48
C LEU A 356 25.95 -17.52 -15.23
N LEU A 357 25.83 -17.10 -13.98
CA LEU A 357 25.93 -15.68 -13.57
C LEU A 357 27.35 -15.13 -13.69
N ALA A 358 28.35 -15.95 -13.35
CA ALA A 358 29.76 -15.58 -13.49
C ALA A 358 30.25 -15.56 -14.95
N ASN A 359 29.35 -15.77 -15.93
CA ASN A 359 29.67 -15.92 -17.36
C ASN A 359 30.73 -17.01 -17.64
N LYS A 360 30.79 -18.03 -16.75
CA LYS A 360 31.68 -19.19 -16.93
C LYS A 360 31.06 -20.19 -17.90
N ALA A 361 31.88 -20.97 -18.53
CA ALA A 361 31.42 -22.12 -19.33
C ALA A 361 30.87 -23.20 -18.40
N LEU A 362 29.69 -23.71 -18.71
CA LEU A 362 29.08 -24.80 -17.96
C LEU A 362 29.87 -26.09 -18.16
N SER A 363 30.23 -26.77 -17.07
CA SER A 363 30.83 -28.10 -17.10
C SER A 363 29.83 -29.16 -17.58
N ALA A 364 30.31 -30.34 -18.00
CA ALA A 364 29.45 -31.43 -18.41
C ALA A 364 28.51 -31.91 -17.26
N VAL A 365 29.00 -31.87 -16.02
CA VAL A 365 28.23 -32.23 -14.83
C VAL A 365 27.09 -31.23 -14.58
N GLU A 366 27.36 -29.94 -14.68
CA GLU A 366 26.34 -28.86 -14.52
C GLU A 366 25.29 -28.94 -15.62
N LYS A 367 25.68 -29.17 -16.89
CA LYS A 367 24.75 -29.35 -18.00
C LYS A 367 23.82 -30.57 -17.79
N ASN A 368 24.38 -31.71 -17.32
CA ASN A 368 23.57 -32.91 -17.01
C ASN A 368 22.57 -32.60 -15.88
N HIS A 369 22.99 -31.96 -14.78
CA HIS A 369 22.08 -31.60 -13.70
C HIS A 369 20.99 -30.63 -14.15
N ILE A 370 21.34 -29.64 -14.99
CA ILE A 370 20.34 -28.73 -15.56
C ILE A 370 19.36 -29.49 -16.46
N SER A 371 19.86 -30.40 -17.29
CA SER A 371 19.01 -31.23 -18.17
C SER A 371 18.11 -32.16 -17.39
N ASP A 372 18.61 -32.81 -16.32
CA ASP A 372 17.82 -33.66 -15.43
C ASP A 372 16.69 -32.91 -14.71
N LEU A 373 16.95 -31.63 -14.33
CA LEU A 373 15.94 -30.78 -13.75
C LEU A 373 14.91 -30.25 -14.75
N LEU A 374 15.34 -30.00 -15.98
CA LEU A 374 14.52 -29.42 -17.05
C LEU A 374 13.99 -30.49 -18.03
N LEU A 375 13.78 -31.73 -17.54
CA LEU A 375 13.45 -32.97 -18.30
C LEU A 375 12.42 -32.81 -19.42
N GLU A 376 11.50 -31.84 -19.33
CA GLU A 376 10.43 -31.61 -20.33
C GLU A 376 10.75 -30.50 -21.33
N GLN A 377 11.84 -29.76 -21.14
CA GLN A 377 12.25 -28.67 -22.02
C GLN A 377 13.50 -29.10 -22.80
N ASP A 378 13.48 -28.88 -24.12
CA ASP A 378 14.69 -29.02 -24.93
C ASP A 378 15.68 -27.90 -24.60
N VAL A 379 16.63 -28.17 -23.70
CA VAL A 379 17.66 -27.21 -23.26
C VAL A 379 18.89 -27.19 -24.15
N GLU A 380 19.03 -28.12 -25.05
CA GLU A 380 20.15 -28.20 -26.00
C GLU A 380 20.33 -26.94 -26.88
N PRO A 381 19.27 -26.34 -27.40
CA PRO A 381 19.40 -25.06 -28.13
C PRO A 381 19.95 -23.93 -27.25
N LEU A 382 19.57 -23.89 -25.96
CA LEU A 382 20.07 -22.87 -25.03
C LEU A 382 21.55 -23.10 -24.72
N PHE A 383 21.98 -24.35 -24.52
CA PHE A 383 23.40 -24.65 -24.32
C PHE A 383 24.26 -24.30 -25.54
N LYS A 384 23.73 -24.49 -26.76
CA LYS A 384 24.41 -24.09 -28.01
C LYS A 384 24.48 -22.59 -28.14
N ALA A 385 23.40 -21.87 -27.79
CA ALA A 385 23.36 -20.41 -27.80
C ALA A 385 24.32 -19.79 -26.77
N ILE A 386 24.45 -20.40 -25.58
CA ILE A 386 25.44 -19.98 -24.56
C ILE A 386 26.88 -20.18 -25.03
N ALA A 387 27.13 -21.15 -25.93
CA ALA A 387 28.44 -21.41 -26.51
C ALA A 387 28.68 -20.66 -27.83
N SER A 388 27.73 -19.84 -28.30
CA SER A 388 27.87 -19.07 -29.56
C SER A 388 28.91 -17.94 -29.39
N ASN A 389 29.36 -17.35 -30.49
CA ASN A 389 30.28 -16.19 -30.45
C ASN A 389 29.54 -14.83 -30.42
N ASN A 390 28.22 -14.85 -30.22
CA ASN A 390 27.40 -13.64 -30.18
C ASN A 390 27.02 -13.33 -28.72
N ASP A 391 27.57 -12.26 -28.18
CA ASP A 391 27.38 -11.87 -26.77
C ASP A 391 25.89 -11.63 -26.41
N GLU A 392 25.10 -11.04 -27.32
CA GLU A 392 23.66 -10.82 -27.08
C GLU A 392 22.87 -12.14 -27.03
N GLU A 393 23.21 -13.07 -27.93
CA GLU A 393 22.57 -14.38 -27.95
C GLU A 393 22.93 -15.22 -26.73
N GLN A 394 24.21 -15.16 -26.33
CA GLN A 394 24.68 -15.80 -25.10
C GLN A 394 23.92 -15.26 -23.86
N GLN A 395 23.83 -13.94 -23.75
CA GLN A 395 23.15 -13.31 -22.60
C GLN A 395 21.67 -13.64 -22.56
N ARG A 396 20.98 -13.59 -23.67
CA ARG A 396 19.55 -13.98 -23.77
C ARG A 396 19.34 -15.46 -23.43
N ALA A 397 20.22 -16.35 -23.87
CA ALA A 397 20.12 -17.78 -23.59
C ALA A 397 20.41 -18.07 -22.09
N ARG A 398 21.39 -17.38 -21.49
CA ARG A 398 21.67 -17.49 -20.05
C ARG A 398 20.48 -17.01 -19.21
N GLN A 399 19.90 -15.86 -19.54
CA GLN A 399 18.72 -15.33 -18.85
C GLN A 399 17.53 -16.29 -18.94
N LYS A 400 17.25 -16.86 -20.13
CA LYS A 400 16.19 -17.85 -20.31
C LYS A 400 16.41 -19.10 -19.46
N LEU A 401 17.67 -19.57 -19.40
CA LEU A 401 18.01 -20.75 -18.62
C LEU A 401 17.89 -20.50 -17.11
N ILE A 402 18.36 -19.34 -16.65
CA ILE A 402 18.21 -18.91 -15.25
C ILE A 402 16.73 -18.79 -14.89
N GLN A 403 15.90 -18.17 -15.73
CA GLN A 403 14.46 -18.07 -15.49
C GLN A 403 13.79 -19.43 -15.40
N ALA A 404 14.12 -20.35 -16.30
CA ALA A 404 13.58 -21.72 -16.26
C ALA A 404 13.99 -22.48 -14.98
N LEU A 405 15.19 -22.22 -14.46
CA LEU A 405 15.65 -22.78 -13.18
C LEU A 405 14.95 -22.15 -11.97
N ILE A 406 14.72 -20.83 -12.00
CA ILE A 406 13.96 -20.11 -10.97
C ILE A 406 12.53 -20.63 -10.90
N ASP A 407 11.87 -20.81 -12.05
CA ASP A 407 10.48 -21.28 -12.12
C ASP A 407 10.33 -22.71 -11.53
N ARG A 408 11.39 -23.50 -11.55
CA ARG A 408 11.44 -24.86 -10.95
C ARG A 408 11.95 -24.89 -9.53
N HIS A 409 12.51 -23.77 -9.05
CA HIS A 409 13.01 -23.70 -7.69
C HIS A 409 11.87 -23.88 -6.68
N GLY A 410 11.99 -24.89 -5.81
CA GLY A 410 10.89 -25.29 -4.93
C GLY A 410 10.36 -24.20 -4.00
N THR A 411 11.19 -23.26 -3.56
CA THR A 411 10.82 -22.16 -2.64
C THR A 411 10.82 -20.79 -3.31
N GLY A 412 11.19 -20.68 -4.59
CA GLY A 412 11.37 -19.39 -5.27
C GLY A 412 10.13 -18.49 -5.34
N ARG A 413 8.92 -19.07 -5.26
CA ARG A 413 7.68 -18.30 -5.17
C ARG A 413 7.27 -17.94 -3.74
N MET A 414 7.80 -18.64 -2.74
CA MET A 414 7.40 -18.47 -1.34
C MET A 414 8.38 -17.60 -0.56
N LEU A 415 9.64 -17.55 -0.98
CA LEU A 415 10.70 -16.85 -0.27
C LEU A 415 11.30 -15.77 -1.15
N PHE A 416 11.26 -14.53 -0.65
CA PHE A 416 11.93 -13.37 -1.24
C PHE A 416 13.06 -12.94 -0.32
N ARG A 417 14.24 -12.74 -0.90
CA ARG A 417 15.44 -12.35 -0.16
C ARG A 417 16.34 -11.47 -1.01
N ASN A 418 16.62 -10.30 -0.54
CA ASN A 418 17.65 -9.43 -1.06
C ASN A 418 18.75 -9.25 -0.02
N THR A 419 19.96 -9.04 -0.52
CA THR A 419 21.12 -8.70 0.31
C THR A 419 21.60 -7.31 -0.05
N ARG A 420 22.20 -6.66 0.90
CA ARG A 420 22.73 -5.31 0.74
C ARG A 420 23.81 -5.22 -0.36
N GLN A 421 24.59 -6.31 -0.55
CA GLN A 421 25.58 -6.41 -1.61
C GLN A 421 24.95 -6.49 -3.02
N GLY A 422 23.74 -7.03 -3.12
CA GLY A 422 23.00 -7.12 -4.39
C GLY A 422 22.28 -5.84 -4.77
N VAL A 423 22.04 -4.93 -3.83
CA VAL A 423 21.25 -3.72 -4.03
C VAL A 423 22.16 -2.49 -4.07
N LYS A 424 22.05 -1.69 -5.15
CA LYS A 424 22.81 -0.45 -5.32
C LYS A 424 22.12 0.71 -4.60
N GLY A 425 22.90 1.74 -4.24
CA GLY A 425 22.34 2.99 -3.69
C GLY A 425 22.46 3.16 -2.18
N PHE A 426 23.21 2.26 -1.51
CA PHE A 426 23.62 2.48 -0.13
C PHE A 426 24.85 3.41 -0.05
N PRO A 427 24.94 4.26 0.98
CA PRO A 427 26.13 5.05 1.25
C PRO A 427 27.27 4.15 1.79
N HIS A 428 28.49 4.65 1.73
CA HIS A 428 29.59 4.05 2.48
C HIS A 428 29.53 4.49 3.94
N ARG A 429 29.99 3.62 4.84
CA ARG A 429 30.16 3.92 6.26
C ARG A 429 31.63 4.24 6.51
N VAL A 430 31.91 5.35 7.19
CA VAL A 430 33.25 5.78 7.54
C VAL A 430 33.36 5.89 9.05
N TYR A 431 34.21 5.11 9.64
CA TYR A 431 34.44 5.06 11.09
C TYR A 431 35.50 6.03 11.56
N HIS A 432 35.19 6.79 12.61
CA HIS A 432 36.11 7.74 13.27
C HIS A 432 36.18 7.44 14.76
N GLN A 433 37.32 6.87 15.20
CA GLN A 433 37.58 6.67 16.62
C GLN A 433 38.15 7.95 17.21
N ILE A 434 37.51 8.49 18.24
CA ILE A 434 37.96 9.68 18.97
C ILE A 434 38.45 9.23 20.33
N THR A 435 39.78 9.37 20.56
CA THR A 435 40.41 8.99 21.82
C THR A 435 40.51 10.22 22.72
N LEU A 436 39.86 10.15 23.87
CA LEU A 436 39.80 11.19 24.90
C LEU A 436 40.66 10.79 26.11
N SER A 437 41.10 11.79 26.90
CA SER A 437 41.88 11.54 28.13
C SER A 437 41.00 10.96 29.24
N GLU A 438 39.85 11.56 29.46
CA GLU A 438 38.85 11.15 30.48
C GLU A 438 37.45 11.05 29.90
N GLU A 439 36.54 10.37 30.62
CA GLU A 439 35.14 10.21 30.19
C GLU A 439 34.38 11.55 30.21
N ASN A 440 34.73 12.45 31.13
CA ASN A 440 34.11 13.77 31.22
C ASN A 440 34.45 14.67 30.03
N ASP A 441 35.52 14.40 29.30
CA ASP A 441 35.94 15.16 28.12
C ASP A 441 34.99 14.95 26.92
N LYS A 442 34.12 13.95 26.97
CA LYS A 442 33.14 13.68 25.90
C LYS A 442 32.19 14.85 25.62
N ILE A 443 31.77 15.55 26.67
CA ILE A 443 30.82 16.67 26.55
C ILE A 443 31.55 17.85 25.88
N ASP A 444 32.75 18.17 26.32
CA ASP A 444 33.54 19.28 25.75
C ASP A 444 33.92 18.98 24.30
N TRP A 445 34.32 17.73 24.01
CA TRP A 445 34.51 17.29 22.63
C TRP A 445 33.25 17.43 21.77
N LEU A 446 32.09 17.01 22.27
CA LEU A 446 30.82 17.14 21.51
C LEU A 446 30.50 18.59 21.21
N ILE A 447 30.70 19.51 22.17
CA ILE A 447 30.49 20.95 21.98
C ILE A 447 31.40 21.47 20.86
N ASP A 448 32.70 21.15 20.93
CA ASP A 448 33.66 21.59 19.94
C ASP A 448 33.39 21.00 18.55
N PHE A 449 32.94 19.72 18.49
CA PHE A 449 32.54 19.07 17.27
C PHE A 449 31.31 19.75 16.66
N LEU A 450 30.29 20.07 17.43
CA LEU A 450 29.08 20.78 16.96
C LEU A 450 29.43 22.19 16.46
N LYS A 451 30.37 22.90 17.10
CA LYS A 451 30.82 24.21 16.62
C LYS A 451 31.56 24.11 15.28
N LEU A 452 32.32 23.07 15.05
CA LEU A 452 33.07 22.83 13.81
C LEU A 452 32.09 22.51 12.66
N HIS A 453 30.97 21.80 12.95
CA HIS A 453 30.01 21.32 11.97
C HIS A 453 28.68 22.09 12.03
N ARG A 454 28.72 23.45 12.11
CA ARG A 454 27.50 24.28 12.33
C ARG A 454 26.43 24.14 11.29
N ASP A 455 26.81 23.87 10.05
CA ASP A 455 25.90 23.79 8.91
C ASP A 455 25.42 22.35 8.61
N GLU A 456 25.77 21.42 9.50
CA GLU A 456 25.45 20.02 9.33
C GLU A 456 24.48 19.53 10.40
N LYS A 457 23.60 18.59 10.02
CA LYS A 457 22.71 17.89 10.95
C LYS A 457 23.46 16.71 11.57
N ILE A 458 23.44 16.62 12.89
CA ILE A 458 24.18 15.63 13.66
C ILE A 458 23.21 14.82 14.50
N PHE A 459 23.25 13.50 14.34
CA PHE A 459 22.46 12.56 15.13
C PHE A 459 23.32 11.94 16.21
N VAL A 460 22.93 12.09 17.47
CA VAL A 460 23.68 11.62 18.64
C VAL A 460 22.88 10.55 19.37
N ILE A 461 23.46 9.38 19.54
CA ILE A 461 22.88 8.26 20.27
C ILE A 461 23.51 8.18 21.66
N CYS A 462 22.62 8.19 22.68
CA CYS A 462 22.91 7.99 24.09
C CYS A 462 22.33 6.65 24.56
N GLN A 463 22.89 6.08 25.61
CA GLN A 463 22.38 4.83 26.14
C GLN A 463 21.00 4.99 26.79
N THR A 464 20.75 6.13 27.47
CA THR A 464 19.50 6.38 28.21
C THR A 464 18.86 7.71 27.83
N ALA A 465 17.52 7.80 28.02
CA ALA A 465 16.77 9.04 27.91
C ALA A 465 17.32 10.15 28.85
N ALA A 466 17.75 9.78 30.05
CA ALA A 466 18.29 10.73 31.03
C ALA A 466 19.58 11.41 30.52
N THR A 467 20.48 10.65 29.89
CA THR A 467 21.71 11.18 29.29
C THR A 467 21.37 12.16 28.16
N ALA A 468 20.42 11.81 27.29
CA ALA A 468 20.01 12.68 26.18
C ALA A 468 19.42 14.01 26.68
N ILE A 469 18.56 13.98 27.69
CA ILE A 469 17.94 15.18 28.29
C ILE A 469 19.02 16.05 28.98
N GLN A 470 19.94 15.43 29.71
CA GLN A 470 21.03 16.16 30.38
C GLN A 470 21.97 16.84 29.36
N LEU A 471 22.30 16.16 28.27
CA LEU A 471 23.13 16.74 27.20
C LEU A 471 22.41 17.92 26.52
N GLU A 472 21.10 17.82 26.25
CA GLU A 472 20.33 18.94 25.70
C GLU A 472 20.43 20.18 26.58
N GLN A 473 20.22 20.00 27.89
CA GLN A 473 20.33 21.09 28.85
C GLN A 473 21.72 21.71 28.86
N ILE A 474 22.77 20.89 28.86
CA ILE A 474 24.19 21.38 28.86
C ILE A 474 24.47 22.16 27.55
N LEU A 475 24.06 21.65 26.39
CA LEU A 475 24.31 22.30 25.10
C LEU A 475 23.60 23.66 25.02
N ARG A 476 22.40 23.73 25.54
CA ARG A 476 21.60 24.97 25.60
C ARG A 476 22.20 25.99 26.56
N GLU A 477 22.59 25.56 27.76
CA GLU A 477 23.09 26.45 28.81
C GLU A 477 24.50 26.98 28.53
N ARG A 478 25.40 26.11 28.00
CA ARG A 478 26.81 26.50 27.78
C ARG A 478 27.02 27.30 26.48
N GLU A 479 26.34 26.92 25.40
CA GLU A 479 26.69 27.39 24.05
C GLU A 479 25.49 27.80 23.18
N ALA A 480 24.29 27.80 23.73
CA ALA A 480 23.04 28.10 23.01
C ALA A 480 22.89 27.31 21.69
N ILE A 481 23.38 26.07 21.66
CA ILE A 481 23.24 25.17 20.51
C ILE A 481 21.78 24.69 20.44
N ARG A 482 21.16 24.79 19.26
CA ARG A 482 19.81 24.29 19.02
C ARG A 482 19.80 22.78 18.97
N ALA A 483 19.25 22.14 20.01
CA ALA A 483 19.16 20.71 20.16
C ALA A 483 17.69 20.26 20.26
N ALA A 484 17.39 19.08 19.74
CA ALA A 484 16.14 18.37 19.96
C ALA A 484 16.42 17.06 20.70
N VAL A 485 15.47 16.60 21.52
CA VAL A 485 15.58 15.34 22.26
C VAL A 485 14.52 14.38 21.76
N PHE A 486 14.88 13.08 21.69
CA PHE A 486 14.03 12.02 21.18
C PHE A 486 14.21 10.75 22.01
N HIS A 487 13.19 10.34 22.76
CA HIS A 487 13.30 9.17 23.64
C HIS A 487 11.95 8.45 23.84
N GLU A 488 12.02 7.25 24.39
CA GLU A 488 10.89 6.32 24.54
C GLU A 488 9.73 6.84 25.42
N LYS A 489 9.99 7.78 26.33
CA LYS A 489 8.96 8.36 27.23
C LYS A 489 8.17 9.51 26.62
N MET A 490 8.54 9.98 25.43
CA MET A 490 7.81 11.02 24.73
C MET A 490 6.58 10.46 24.02
N SER A 491 5.50 11.24 23.99
CA SER A 491 4.33 10.95 23.15
C SER A 491 4.69 10.98 21.66
N ILE A 492 3.86 10.37 20.83
CA ILE A 492 4.05 10.35 19.37
C ILE A 492 4.13 11.78 18.82
N ILE A 493 3.25 12.67 19.28
CA ILE A 493 3.21 14.08 18.85
C ILE A 493 4.49 14.82 19.21
N GLU A 494 5.03 14.60 20.42
CA GLU A 494 6.28 15.22 20.84
C GLU A 494 7.46 14.71 20.02
N ARG A 495 7.51 13.41 19.72
CA ARG A 495 8.52 12.81 18.84
C ARG A 495 8.44 13.41 17.44
N ASP A 496 7.24 13.62 16.90
CA ASP A 496 7.03 14.21 15.59
C ASP A 496 7.54 15.64 15.53
N ARG A 497 7.22 16.44 16.55
CA ARG A 497 7.72 17.82 16.67
C ARG A 497 9.23 17.87 16.75
N ALA A 498 9.85 16.99 17.52
CA ALA A 498 11.31 16.93 17.65
C ALA A 498 11.98 16.52 16.32
N ALA A 499 11.40 15.54 15.62
CA ALA A 499 11.89 15.09 14.32
C ALA A 499 11.72 16.19 13.24
N ALA A 500 10.57 16.86 13.18
CA ALA A 500 10.33 17.97 12.27
C ALA A 500 11.26 19.15 12.56
N TYR A 501 11.48 19.48 13.84
CA TYR A 501 12.41 20.54 14.24
C TYR A 501 13.86 20.19 13.85
N PHE A 502 14.26 18.91 13.92
CA PHE A 502 15.57 18.48 13.45
C PHE A 502 15.67 18.48 11.92
N ALA A 503 14.59 18.19 11.20
CA ALA A 503 14.57 18.17 9.74
C ALA A 503 14.61 19.55 9.09
N ASP A 504 14.16 20.60 9.77
CA ASP A 504 14.21 21.99 9.29
C ASP A 504 15.68 22.46 9.13
N LEU A 505 16.08 22.71 7.87
CA LEU A 505 17.46 23.07 7.52
C LEU A 505 17.82 24.52 7.89
N GLU A 506 16.84 25.42 7.92
CA GLU A 506 17.09 26.86 8.13
C GLU A 506 16.99 27.27 9.60
N ASN A 507 15.88 26.88 10.26
CA ASN A 507 15.57 27.33 11.61
C ASN A 507 15.57 26.20 12.64
N GLY A 508 15.79 24.96 12.22
CA GLY A 508 15.67 23.78 13.04
C GLY A 508 16.87 23.49 13.93
N ALA A 509 16.77 22.41 14.71
CA ALA A 509 17.84 21.93 15.55
C ALA A 509 19.04 21.45 14.71
N GLN A 510 20.25 21.79 15.15
CA GLN A 510 21.48 21.28 14.57
C GLN A 510 21.72 19.82 14.97
N VAL A 511 21.37 19.47 16.21
CA VAL A 511 21.62 18.15 16.79
C VAL A 511 20.33 17.53 17.29
N LEU A 512 20.17 16.23 17.03
CA LEU A 512 19.14 15.38 17.63
C LEU A 512 19.80 14.41 18.59
N LEU A 513 19.44 14.50 19.87
CA LEU A 513 19.93 13.65 20.97
C LEU A 513 18.90 12.56 21.22
N SER A 514 19.25 11.31 20.99
CA SER A 514 18.28 10.20 21.10
C SER A 514 18.78 9.12 22.04
N SER A 515 17.87 8.50 22.78
CA SER A 515 18.16 7.21 23.41
C SER A 515 18.26 6.11 22.32
N SER A 516 18.98 5.04 22.59
CA SER A 516 19.16 3.92 21.66
C SER A 516 17.81 3.27 21.26
N ILE A 517 16.88 3.18 22.19
CA ILE A 517 15.52 2.62 22.00
C ILE A 517 14.59 3.69 21.39
N GLY A 518 14.70 4.94 21.82
CA GLY A 518 13.83 6.02 21.40
C GLY A 518 13.85 6.31 19.89
N SER A 519 14.95 6.00 19.21
CA SER A 519 15.11 6.24 17.77
C SER A 519 14.42 5.22 16.88
N GLU A 520 13.82 4.17 17.42
CA GLU A 520 13.16 3.14 16.62
C GLU A 520 12.06 3.71 15.71
N GLY A 521 11.96 3.21 14.49
CA GLY A 521 10.90 3.56 13.54
C GLY A 521 11.08 4.86 12.75
N ARG A 522 12.14 5.62 12.97
CA ARG A 522 12.37 6.90 12.26
C ARG A 522 13.50 6.84 11.23
N ASN A 523 13.37 7.68 10.21
CA ASN A 523 14.34 7.85 9.15
C ASN A 523 14.92 9.26 9.19
N PHE A 524 16.24 9.36 9.24
CA PHE A 524 16.98 10.63 9.27
C PHE A 524 17.99 10.74 8.13
N GLN A 525 17.63 10.30 6.91
CA GLN A 525 18.49 10.28 5.72
C GLN A 525 19.04 11.66 5.33
N PHE A 526 18.42 12.76 5.76
CA PHE A 526 18.95 14.11 5.55
C PHE A 526 20.20 14.40 6.39
N ALA A 527 20.46 13.62 7.45
CA ALA A 527 21.69 13.69 8.26
C ALA A 527 22.68 12.60 7.81
N ALA A 528 23.97 12.92 7.79
CA ALA A 528 25.05 12.00 7.44
C ALA A 528 26.04 11.74 8.59
N ASN A 529 25.97 12.52 9.67
CA ASN A 529 26.87 12.41 10.81
C ASN A 529 26.16 11.74 11.99
N LEU A 530 26.69 10.60 12.42
CA LEU A 530 26.24 9.83 13.58
C LEU A 530 27.31 9.89 14.67
N VAL A 531 26.94 10.35 15.85
CA VAL A 531 27.78 10.26 17.04
C VAL A 531 27.22 9.20 17.98
N LEU A 532 27.97 8.14 18.19
CA LEU A 532 27.67 7.14 19.22
C LEU A 532 28.29 7.59 20.53
N PHE A 533 27.61 8.50 21.24
CA PHE A 533 28.06 9.04 22.50
C PHE A 533 28.24 7.95 23.55
N ASP A 534 27.29 7.03 23.58
CA ASP A 534 27.37 5.74 24.24
C ASP A 534 27.21 4.63 23.23
N LEU A 535 28.04 3.59 23.33
CA LEU A 535 27.92 2.43 22.46
C LEU A 535 26.76 1.53 22.87
N PRO A 536 25.95 1.07 21.91
CA PRO A 536 24.96 0.03 22.14
C PRO A 536 25.56 -1.24 22.73
N THR A 537 24.77 -1.93 23.55
CA THR A 537 25.22 -3.09 24.33
C THR A 537 25.40 -4.36 23.50
N ASN A 538 24.76 -4.45 22.35
CA ASN A 538 24.85 -5.60 21.43
C ASN A 538 24.94 -5.15 19.97
N PRO A 539 25.39 -6.04 19.06
CA PRO A 539 25.57 -5.73 17.64
C PRO A 539 24.29 -5.35 16.89
N ASP A 540 23.14 -5.93 17.26
CA ASP A 540 21.88 -5.66 16.56
C ASP A 540 21.40 -4.24 16.85
N LEU A 541 21.48 -3.79 18.11
CA LEU A 541 21.19 -2.39 18.45
C LEU A 541 22.17 -1.42 17.77
N LEU A 542 23.45 -1.80 17.63
CA LEU A 542 24.43 -1.00 16.88
C LEU A 542 24.00 -0.85 15.41
N GLU A 543 23.63 -1.95 14.77
CA GLU A 543 23.18 -1.95 13.38
C GLU A 543 21.89 -1.15 13.22
N GLN A 544 20.96 -1.26 14.16
CA GLN A 544 19.73 -0.44 14.17
C GLN A 544 20.05 1.06 14.29
N CYS A 545 20.94 1.46 15.17
CA CYS A 545 21.36 2.85 15.34
C CYS A 545 22.00 3.41 14.06
N ILE A 546 22.92 2.68 13.45
CA ILE A 546 23.55 3.07 12.18
C ILE A 546 22.50 3.10 11.05
N GLY A 547 21.59 2.14 11.02
CA GLY A 547 20.53 2.02 10.02
C GLY A 547 19.51 3.17 10.01
N ARG A 548 19.56 4.11 10.97
CA ARG A 548 18.74 5.34 10.93
C ARG A 548 19.19 6.30 9.84
N LEU A 549 20.51 6.31 9.55
CA LEU A 549 21.10 7.16 8.52
C LEU A 549 21.51 6.36 7.28
N ASP A 550 21.93 5.12 7.49
CA ASP A 550 22.48 4.24 6.48
C ASP A 550 21.36 3.46 5.77
N ARG A 551 20.70 4.13 4.81
CA ARG A 551 19.58 3.60 4.03
C ARG A 551 19.76 3.87 2.55
N ILE A 552 19.06 3.12 1.72
CA ILE A 552 19.01 3.36 0.28
C ILE A 552 18.49 4.77 0.02
N GLY A 553 19.18 5.50 -0.87
CA GLY A 553 18.82 6.88 -1.23
C GLY A 553 19.56 7.94 -0.41
N GLN A 554 20.38 7.57 0.59
CA GLN A 554 21.30 8.50 1.24
C GLN A 554 22.37 8.97 0.24
N LYS A 555 22.43 10.28 0.03
CA LYS A 555 23.33 10.90 -0.98
C LYS A 555 24.76 11.11 -0.49
N ARG A 556 25.01 10.99 0.81
CA ARG A 556 26.33 11.22 1.46
C ARG A 556 26.76 9.99 2.24
N ASP A 557 28.08 9.76 2.31
CA ASP A 557 28.64 8.71 3.15
C ASP A 557 28.33 8.97 4.63
N VAL A 558 27.95 7.92 5.36
CA VAL A 558 27.61 8.01 6.78
C VAL A 558 28.88 8.05 7.60
N GLN A 559 29.12 9.16 8.28
CA GLN A 559 30.25 9.38 9.16
C GLN A 559 29.90 8.95 10.58
N ILE A 560 30.60 7.97 11.14
CA ILE A 560 30.31 7.38 12.45
C ILE A 560 31.42 7.77 13.42
N TYR A 561 31.09 8.62 14.39
CA TYR A 561 32.05 9.11 15.39
C TYR A 561 31.83 8.41 16.74
N VAL A 562 32.90 7.87 17.32
CA VAL A 562 32.81 7.13 18.59
C VAL A 562 33.84 7.74 19.58
N PRO A 563 33.40 8.69 20.43
CA PRO A 563 34.25 9.29 21.46
C PRO A 563 34.40 8.32 22.65
N CYS A 564 35.60 7.94 22.97
CA CYS A 564 35.92 7.03 24.09
C CYS A 564 37.13 7.52 24.88
N ALA A 565 37.05 7.43 26.20
CA ALA A 565 38.21 7.61 27.04
C ALA A 565 39.23 6.47 26.82
N LYS A 566 40.50 6.79 26.88
CA LYS A 566 41.53 5.81 26.70
C LYS A 566 41.42 4.66 27.72
N ASP A 567 41.60 3.44 27.26
CA ASP A 567 41.53 2.20 28.07
C ASP A 567 40.19 1.97 28.84
N SER A 568 39.15 2.71 28.47
CA SER A 568 37.81 2.54 29.04
C SER A 568 37.11 1.25 28.55
N PRO A 569 36.11 0.71 29.26
CA PRO A 569 35.30 -0.38 28.78
C PRO A 569 34.65 -0.09 27.43
N GLN A 570 34.23 1.15 27.19
CA GLN A 570 33.66 1.58 25.92
C GLN A 570 34.72 1.58 24.80
N SER A 571 35.95 1.98 25.08
CA SER A 571 37.07 1.91 24.10
C SER A 571 37.35 0.46 23.69
N ARG A 572 37.35 -0.47 24.62
CA ARG A 572 37.52 -1.90 24.33
C ARG A 572 36.36 -2.48 23.55
N LEU A 573 35.14 -2.12 23.91
CA LEU A 573 33.94 -2.53 23.15
C LEU A 573 33.97 -1.95 21.72
N ALA A 574 34.36 -0.70 21.53
CA ALA A 574 34.55 -0.09 20.22
C ALA A 574 35.57 -0.86 19.37
N ARG A 575 36.70 -1.25 19.95
CA ARG A 575 37.68 -2.07 19.27
C ARG A 575 37.16 -3.46 18.92
N TRP A 576 36.37 -4.08 19.78
CA TRP A 576 35.75 -5.36 19.46
C TRP A 576 34.75 -5.25 18.29
N TYR A 577 33.89 -4.20 18.28
CA TYR A 577 33.01 -3.93 17.15
C TYR A 577 33.76 -3.64 15.86
N ASN A 578 34.87 -2.88 15.93
CA ASN A 578 35.64 -2.52 14.75
C ASN A 578 36.58 -3.65 14.28
N GLU A 579 37.56 -4.06 15.13
CA GLU A 579 38.61 -5.01 14.76
C GLU A 579 38.12 -6.46 14.72
N GLY A 580 37.21 -6.84 15.62
CA GLY A 580 36.59 -8.16 15.68
C GLY A 580 35.50 -8.36 14.63
N LEU A 581 34.43 -7.53 14.69
CA LEU A 581 33.23 -7.68 13.85
C LEU A 581 33.28 -6.87 12.56
N ASN A 582 34.05 -5.81 12.45
CA ASN A 582 33.95 -4.78 11.39
C ASN A 582 32.56 -4.16 11.24
N ALA A 583 31.83 -4.00 12.36
CA ALA A 583 30.42 -3.66 12.36
C ALA A 583 30.15 -2.16 12.11
N PHE A 584 31.16 -1.29 12.18
CA PHE A 584 30.97 0.12 11.84
C PHE A 584 31.02 0.39 10.34
N GLU A 585 31.91 -0.30 9.61
CA GLU A 585 32.09 -0.06 8.17
C GLU A 585 31.24 -1.02 7.29
N GLN A 586 30.89 -2.20 7.82
CA GLN A 586 30.11 -3.20 7.11
C GLN A 586 29.01 -3.75 8.01
N THR A 587 27.91 -4.15 7.41
CA THR A 587 26.88 -4.91 8.13
C THR A 587 27.45 -6.26 8.55
N CYS A 588 27.16 -6.67 9.78
CA CYS A 588 27.61 -7.94 10.33
C CYS A 588 26.42 -8.84 10.73
N PRO A 589 25.79 -9.55 9.78
CA PRO A 589 24.64 -10.40 10.05
C PRO A 589 24.88 -11.46 11.13
N MET A 590 26.13 -11.91 11.27
CA MET A 590 26.55 -12.88 12.31
C MET A 590 26.88 -12.24 13.65
N GLY A 591 26.69 -10.93 13.81
CA GLY A 591 27.12 -10.17 15.00
C GLY A 591 26.55 -10.73 16.29
N MET A 592 25.25 -11.03 16.31
CA MET A 592 24.56 -11.57 17.50
C MET A 592 25.01 -12.99 17.86
N ALA A 593 25.25 -13.85 16.88
CA ALA A 593 25.77 -15.19 17.09
C ALA A 593 27.17 -15.16 17.73
N LEU A 594 28.04 -14.29 17.23
CA LEU A 594 29.37 -14.07 17.80
C LEU A 594 29.30 -13.40 19.19
N PHE A 595 28.39 -12.47 19.38
CA PHE A 595 28.16 -11.86 20.69
C PHE A 595 27.77 -12.90 21.74
N SER A 596 26.86 -13.81 21.38
CA SER A 596 26.44 -14.93 22.26
C SER A 596 27.57 -15.93 22.48
N GLN A 597 28.36 -16.21 21.45
CA GLN A 597 29.49 -17.14 21.56
C GLN A 597 30.59 -16.66 22.53
N PHE A 598 30.84 -15.35 22.58
CA PHE A 598 31.87 -14.72 23.41
C PHE A 598 31.27 -13.92 24.59
N ALA A 599 30.06 -14.29 25.05
CA ALA A 599 29.32 -13.54 26.05
C ALA A 599 30.08 -13.35 27.36
N ASP A 600 30.76 -14.41 27.87
CA ASP A 600 31.51 -14.38 29.13
C ASP A 600 32.72 -13.47 29.06
N GLU A 601 33.41 -13.46 27.93
CA GLU A 601 34.59 -12.61 27.71
C GLU A 601 34.16 -11.17 27.52
N LEU A 602 33.07 -10.92 26.82
CA LEU A 602 32.52 -9.57 26.63
C LEU A 602 31.99 -8.97 27.91
N GLU A 603 31.45 -9.75 28.83
CA GLU A 603 31.04 -9.27 30.13
C GLU A 603 32.27 -8.80 30.95
N LYS A 604 33.42 -9.50 30.85
CA LYS A 604 34.66 -9.05 31.43
C LYS A 604 35.24 -7.77 30.77
N VAL A 605 34.99 -7.61 29.45
CA VAL A 605 35.37 -6.37 28.73
C VAL A 605 34.60 -5.17 29.26
N ARG A 606 33.32 -5.37 29.60
CA ARG A 606 32.42 -4.33 30.11
C ARG A 606 32.62 -4.04 31.60
N SER A 607 33.17 -4.97 32.35
CA SER A 607 33.39 -4.86 33.79
C SER A 607 34.72 -4.21 34.13
N ASN A 608 34.71 -3.16 34.95
CA ASN A 608 35.91 -2.53 35.44
C ASN A 608 36.65 -3.36 36.50
N SER A 609 35.97 -4.31 37.17
CA SER A 609 36.52 -5.07 38.30
C SER A 609 37.28 -6.34 37.91
N THR A 610 37.04 -6.86 36.69
CA THR A 610 37.60 -8.11 36.17
C THR A 610 38.14 -7.92 34.74
N ALA A 611 38.70 -6.75 34.44
CA ALA A 611 39.16 -6.40 33.10
C ALA A 611 40.22 -7.39 32.60
N LEU A 612 40.01 -7.86 31.33
CA LEU A 612 41.00 -8.67 30.63
C LEU A 612 42.33 -7.91 30.47
N SER A 613 43.47 -8.63 30.59
CA SER A 613 44.75 -8.07 30.17
C SER A 613 44.76 -7.76 28.68
N GLU A 614 45.65 -6.87 28.21
CA GLU A 614 45.73 -6.51 26.78
C GLU A 614 46.08 -7.72 25.90
N ASN A 615 46.83 -8.68 26.42
CA ASN A 615 47.13 -9.93 25.71
C ASN A 615 45.87 -10.82 25.54
N GLU A 616 45.09 -10.98 26.60
CA GLU A 616 43.81 -11.75 26.56
C GLU A 616 42.80 -11.06 25.64
N PHE A 617 42.72 -9.75 25.70
CA PHE A 617 41.85 -8.99 24.82
C PHE A 617 42.26 -9.08 23.33
N SER A 618 43.58 -9.03 23.05
CA SER A 618 44.08 -9.23 21.68
C SER A 618 43.77 -10.63 21.15
N GLU A 619 43.85 -11.65 22.03
CA GLU A 619 43.49 -13.01 21.66
C GLU A 619 41.98 -13.13 21.39
N LEU A 620 41.11 -12.50 22.19
CA LEU A 620 39.67 -12.40 21.94
C LEU A 620 39.38 -11.78 20.57
N LEU A 621 40.01 -10.65 20.23
CA LEU A 621 39.85 -10.01 18.93
C LEU A 621 40.22 -10.95 17.77
N LYS A 622 41.33 -11.68 17.90
CA LYS A 622 41.76 -12.64 16.88
C LYS A 622 40.81 -13.80 16.73
N GLN A 623 40.30 -14.34 17.84
CA GLN A 623 39.32 -15.43 17.85
C GLN A 623 38.01 -14.97 17.24
N THR A 624 37.51 -13.79 17.61
CA THR A 624 36.30 -13.21 17.03
C THR A 624 36.43 -13.03 15.52
N LYS A 625 37.56 -12.47 15.05
CA LYS A 625 37.84 -12.29 13.62
C LYS A 625 37.85 -13.63 12.86
N THR A 626 38.53 -14.64 13.43
CA THR A 626 38.57 -15.98 12.80
C THR A 626 37.20 -16.64 12.76
N ALA A 627 36.42 -16.53 13.84
CA ALA A 627 35.06 -17.04 13.91
C ALA A 627 34.12 -16.31 12.92
N ARG A 628 34.25 -14.98 12.79
CA ARG A 628 33.53 -14.18 11.80
C ARG A 628 33.84 -14.63 10.38
N GLU A 629 35.09 -14.80 10.01
CA GLU A 629 35.47 -15.25 8.68
C GLU A 629 34.94 -16.66 8.37
N LYS A 630 35.00 -17.56 9.36
CA LYS A 630 34.46 -18.91 9.23
C LYS A 630 32.95 -18.89 9.01
N LEU A 631 32.21 -18.18 9.85
CA LEU A 631 30.74 -18.04 9.71
C LEU A 631 30.38 -17.33 8.41
N LYS A 632 31.14 -16.33 7.96
CA LYS A 632 30.92 -15.67 6.67
C LYS A 632 31.01 -16.65 5.51
N ILE A 633 32.03 -17.51 5.49
CA ILE A 633 32.18 -18.56 4.47
C ILE A 633 31.03 -19.57 4.54
N GLU A 634 30.59 -19.94 5.73
CA GLU A 634 29.46 -20.86 5.91
C GLU A 634 28.15 -20.24 5.41
N LEU A 635 27.89 -18.96 5.71
CA LEU A 635 26.74 -18.21 5.21
C LEU A 635 26.77 -18.02 3.69
N GLU A 636 27.96 -17.74 3.12
CA GLU A 636 28.12 -17.62 1.67
C GLU A 636 27.91 -18.95 0.95
N LYS A 637 28.27 -20.09 1.57
CA LYS A 637 28.01 -21.43 1.03
C LYS A 637 26.52 -21.83 1.09
N GLY A 638 25.80 -21.34 2.10
CA GLY A 638 24.33 -21.55 2.23
C GLY A 638 23.48 -20.55 1.44
N ARG A 639 24.11 -19.59 0.77
CA ARG A 639 23.43 -18.48 0.08
C ARG A 639 22.81 -18.99 -1.22
N ASP A 640 21.49 -18.95 -1.30
CA ASP A 640 20.77 -19.29 -2.52
C ASP A 640 20.66 -18.07 -3.45
N ARG A 641 21.60 -17.96 -4.37
CA ARG A 641 21.65 -16.88 -5.36
C ARG A 641 20.45 -16.84 -6.31
N LEU A 642 19.77 -17.98 -6.52
CA LEU A 642 18.53 -18.02 -7.30
C LEU A 642 17.43 -17.22 -6.65
N LEU A 643 17.28 -17.33 -5.32
CA LEU A 643 16.30 -16.56 -4.56
C LEU A 643 16.58 -15.06 -4.64
N GLU A 644 17.85 -14.64 -4.53
CA GLU A 644 18.25 -13.24 -4.65
C GLU A 644 17.93 -12.68 -6.04
N LEU A 645 18.19 -13.43 -7.10
CA LEU A 645 17.87 -13.02 -8.48
C LEU A 645 16.38 -12.89 -8.71
N ASN A 646 15.59 -13.83 -8.20
CA ASN A 646 14.13 -13.78 -8.29
C ASN A 646 13.57 -12.56 -7.55
N SER A 647 14.17 -12.21 -6.41
CA SER A 647 13.74 -11.09 -5.57
C SER A 647 14.12 -9.72 -6.12
N HIS A 648 15.15 -9.64 -6.96
CA HIS A 648 15.69 -8.36 -7.44
C HIS A 648 14.89 -7.76 -8.62
N GLY A 649 14.20 -8.56 -9.43
CA GLY A 649 13.32 -8.14 -10.53
C GLY A 649 13.99 -7.50 -11.76
N GLY A 650 15.30 -7.26 -11.72
CA GLY A 650 16.12 -6.81 -12.85
C GLY A 650 15.60 -5.56 -13.57
N GLU A 651 15.60 -5.57 -14.91
CA GLU A 651 15.18 -4.44 -15.76
C GLU A 651 13.68 -4.10 -15.62
N GLN A 652 12.84 -5.08 -15.34
CA GLN A 652 11.40 -4.86 -15.17
C GLN A 652 11.10 -4.04 -13.90
N ALA A 653 11.83 -4.29 -12.84
CA ALA A 653 11.73 -3.55 -11.59
C ALA A 653 12.16 -2.07 -11.77
N GLN A 654 13.22 -1.84 -12.54
CA GLN A 654 13.67 -0.49 -12.85
C GLN A 654 12.65 0.24 -13.73
N ALA A 655 12.12 -0.41 -14.76
CA ALA A 655 11.10 0.17 -15.64
C ALA A 655 9.83 0.58 -14.86
N LEU A 656 9.45 -0.19 -13.84
CA LEU A 656 8.32 0.16 -12.97
C LEU A 656 8.62 1.40 -12.11
N ALA A 657 9.82 1.50 -11.56
CA ALA A 657 10.26 2.68 -10.81
C ALA A 657 10.26 3.94 -11.68
N ASP A 658 10.75 3.81 -12.92
CA ASP A 658 10.79 4.91 -13.90
C ASP A 658 9.36 5.34 -14.28
N GLN A 659 8.42 4.40 -14.49
CA GLN A 659 7.01 4.71 -14.75
C GLN A 659 6.35 5.47 -13.60
N ILE A 660 6.63 5.10 -12.33
CA ILE A 660 6.10 5.84 -11.18
C ILE A 660 6.70 7.25 -11.13
N ALA A 661 7.99 7.39 -11.40
CA ALA A 661 8.67 8.69 -11.44
C ALA A 661 8.10 9.59 -12.56
N ASP A 662 7.77 9.03 -13.72
CA ASP A 662 7.13 9.76 -14.81
C ASP A 662 5.72 10.22 -14.42
N GLU A 663 4.95 9.39 -13.71
CA GLU A 663 3.62 9.75 -13.21
C GLU A 663 3.69 10.83 -12.12
N ASP A 664 4.67 10.76 -11.20
CA ASP A 664 4.92 11.79 -10.18
C ASP A 664 5.17 13.18 -10.83
N ASN A 665 5.81 13.20 -11.99
CA ASN A 665 6.11 14.42 -12.75
C ASN A 665 4.97 14.87 -13.69
N SER A 666 3.89 14.08 -13.79
CA SER A 666 2.77 14.40 -14.69
C SER A 666 1.94 15.57 -14.11
N PRO A 667 1.62 16.59 -14.93
CA PRO A 667 0.78 17.69 -14.48
C PRO A 667 -0.71 17.31 -14.39
N GLU A 668 -1.10 16.11 -14.82
CA GLU A 668 -2.52 15.72 -14.92
C GLU A 668 -3.19 15.68 -13.54
N LEU A 669 -2.56 15.03 -12.56
CA LEU A 669 -3.07 14.95 -11.19
C LEU A 669 -3.20 16.35 -10.56
N VAL A 670 -2.16 17.17 -10.65
CA VAL A 670 -2.17 18.53 -10.10
C VAL A 670 -3.32 19.33 -10.70
N ASN A 671 -3.43 19.35 -12.03
CA ASN A 671 -4.48 20.05 -12.74
C ASN A 671 -5.89 19.55 -12.39
N PHE A 672 -6.05 18.24 -12.17
CA PHE A 672 -7.32 17.66 -11.77
C PHE A 672 -7.66 18.05 -10.33
N ALA A 673 -6.73 17.86 -9.39
CA ALA A 673 -6.93 18.14 -7.96
C ALA A 673 -7.28 19.61 -7.71
N LEU A 674 -6.53 20.55 -8.28
CA LEU A 674 -6.80 21.98 -8.13
C LEU A 674 -8.19 22.36 -8.65
N LYS A 675 -8.61 21.81 -9.80
CA LYS A 675 -9.97 22.04 -10.32
C LYS A 675 -11.06 21.39 -9.48
N LEU A 676 -10.79 20.20 -8.92
CA LEU A 676 -11.70 19.53 -8.01
C LEU A 676 -11.91 20.39 -6.76
N PHE A 677 -10.85 20.86 -6.14
CA PHE A 677 -10.89 21.74 -4.96
C PHE A 677 -11.63 23.07 -5.25
N ASP A 678 -11.31 23.72 -6.38
CA ASP A 678 -11.96 24.97 -6.80
C ASP A 678 -13.48 24.79 -6.98
N ILE A 679 -13.91 23.75 -7.68
CA ILE A 679 -15.33 23.52 -7.97
C ILE A 679 -16.09 23.10 -6.70
N ILE A 680 -15.49 22.32 -5.83
CA ILE A 680 -16.11 21.91 -4.55
C ILE A 680 -16.16 23.10 -3.58
N GLY A 681 -15.28 24.09 -3.74
CA GLY A 681 -15.23 25.29 -2.90
C GLY A 681 -14.27 25.14 -1.72
N VAL A 682 -13.23 24.33 -1.86
CA VAL A 682 -12.10 24.23 -0.93
C VAL A 682 -11.15 25.39 -1.21
N GLU A 683 -10.77 26.13 -0.18
CA GLU A 683 -9.79 27.22 -0.27
C GLU A 683 -8.39 26.65 -0.52
N GLN A 684 -7.60 27.34 -1.33
CA GLN A 684 -6.26 26.93 -1.73
C GLN A 684 -5.30 28.10 -1.55
N GLU A 685 -4.27 27.92 -0.73
CA GLU A 685 -3.20 28.90 -0.50
C GLU A 685 -1.86 28.30 -0.92
N ASP A 686 -1.15 28.98 -1.81
CA ASP A 686 0.16 28.54 -2.29
C ASP A 686 1.23 28.83 -1.23
N LEU A 687 1.92 27.79 -0.76
CA LEU A 687 3.05 27.87 0.16
C LEU A 687 4.41 27.89 -0.56
N GLY A 688 4.43 27.79 -1.88
CA GLY A 688 5.64 27.61 -2.67
C GLY A 688 6.24 26.21 -2.58
N ALA A 689 7.32 25.95 -3.33
CA ALA A 689 8.04 24.68 -3.34
C ALA A 689 7.11 23.44 -3.54
N ASN A 690 6.19 23.49 -4.52
CA ASN A 690 5.25 22.43 -4.86
C ASN A 690 4.30 22.01 -3.70
N SER A 691 3.99 22.95 -2.79
CA SER A 691 3.09 22.71 -1.67
C SER A 691 1.97 23.75 -1.60
N ILE A 692 0.77 23.31 -1.21
CA ILE A 692 -0.40 24.17 -1.00
C ILE A 692 -1.05 23.84 0.34
N VAL A 693 -1.65 24.83 0.97
CA VAL A 693 -2.58 24.64 2.08
C VAL A 693 -3.98 24.61 1.53
N ILE A 694 -4.74 23.59 1.89
CA ILE A 694 -6.16 23.49 1.57
C ILE A 694 -6.98 23.59 2.85
N SER A 695 -8.05 24.38 2.80
CA SER A 695 -8.88 24.67 3.97
C SER A 695 -10.37 24.60 3.61
N PRO A 696 -11.25 24.18 4.55
CA PRO A 696 -12.68 24.18 4.32
C PRO A 696 -13.22 25.62 4.29
N THR A 697 -14.24 25.84 3.46
CA THR A 697 -14.96 27.12 3.42
C THR A 697 -16.43 26.92 3.76
N GLY A 698 -17.09 27.99 4.20
CA GLY A 698 -18.55 27.97 4.42
C GLY A 698 -19.39 27.87 3.14
N THR A 699 -18.76 27.83 1.96
CA THR A 699 -19.43 27.79 0.64
C THR A 699 -19.16 26.50 -0.11
N MET A 700 -18.61 25.47 0.55
CA MET A 700 -18.39 24.16 -0.08
C MET A 700 -19.72 23.57 -0.59
N LEU A 701 -19.65 22.87 -1.73
CA LEU A 701 -20.80 22.17 -2.31
C LEU A 701 -21.19 20.91 -1.52
N VAL A 702 -20.32 20.44 -0.64
CA VAL A 702 -20.50 19.27 0.22
C VAL A 702 -20.20 19.65 1.66
N PRO A 703 -20.90 19.05 2.65
CA PRO A 703 -20.67 19.36 4.06
C PRO A 703 -19.23 19.07 4.49
N ASP A 704 -18.71 17.92 4.04
CA ASP A 704 -17.37 17.44 4.35
C ASP A 704 -16.66 16.99 3.08
N PHE A 705 -15.41 17.39 2.92
CA PHE A 705 -14.55 16.90 1.87
C PHE A 705 -13.57 15.87 2.46
N PRO A 706 -13.42 14.69 1.83
CA PRO A 706 -12.63 13.58 2.38
C PRO A 706 -11.19 14.00 2.74
N GLY A 707 -10.77 13.73 3.98
CA GLY A 707 -9.44 14.02 4.48
C GLY A 707 -9.14 15.50 4.76
N LEU A 708 -10.09 16.40 4.54
CA LEU A 708 -9.95 17.83 4.87
C LEU A 708 -10.29 18.05 6.35
N LYS A 709 -9.38 18.67 7.09
CA LYS A 709 -9.54 19.00 8.51
C LYS A 709 -10.03 20.43 8.68
N GLU A 710 -10.68 20.74 9.81
CA GLU A 710 -11.17 22.08 10.12
C GLU A 710 -10.04 23.13 10.13
N GLU A 711 -8.86 22.77 10.64
CA GLU A 711 -7.67 23.62 10.66
C GLU A 711 -6.94 23.73 9.32
N GLY A 712 -7.41 23.01 8.28
CA GLY A 712 -6.73 22.90 7.00
C GLY A 712 -5.68 21.77 6.99
N VAL A 713 -5.16 21.50 5.80
CA VAL A 713 -4.14 20.46 5.55
C VAL A 713 -3.12 20.99 4.55
N THR A 714 -1.84 20.83 4.88
CA THR A 714 -0.76 21.09 3.92
C THR A 714 -0.54 19.86 3.05
N VAL A 715 -0.60 20.05 1.75
CA VAL A 715 -0.43 18.95 0.78
C VAL A 715 0.69 19.25 -0.22
N THR A 716 1.31 18.22 -0.73
CA THR A 716 2.29 18.29 -1.81
C THR A 716 2.06 17.18 -2.83
N PHE A 717 2.47 17.42 -4.08
CA PHE A 717 2.49 16.44 -5.15
C PHE A 717 3.92 15.95 -5.45
N ASP A 718 4.89 16.44 -4.70
CA ASP A 718 6.31 16.13 -4.84
C ASP A 718 6.72 15.05 -3.84
N ARG A 719 7.15 13.88 -4.34
CA ARG A 719 7.58 12.74 -3.51
C ARG A 719 8.81 13.06 -2.66
N GLU A 720 9.80 13.77 -3.20
CA GLU A 720 11.01 14.11 -2.43
C GLU A 720 10.67 15.05 -1.27
N LEU A 721 9.83 16.04 -1.52
CA LEU A 721 9.34 16.95 -0.49
C LEU A 721 8.50 16.21 0.55
N ALA A 722 7.60 15.32 0.13
CA ALA A 722 6.81 14.50 1.02
C ALA A 722 7.67 13.59 1.92
N LEU A 723 8.75 13.02 1.39
CA LEU A 723 9.67 12.19 2.15
C LEU A 723 10.49 13.00 3.17
N ALA A 724 10.79 14.27 2.85
CA ALA A 724 11.53 15.16 3.72
C ALA A 724 10.65 15.80 4.81
N ARG A 725 9.36 15.99 4.54
CA ARG A 725 8.41 16.69 5.43
C ARG A 725 7.19 15.80 5.72
N GLU A 726 7.29 15.06 6.81
CA GLU A 726 6.26 14.07 7.19
C GLU A 726 4.89 14.69 7.59
N GLU A 727 4.86 15.98 7.93
CA GLU A 727 3.65 16.72 8.26
C GLU A 727 2.76 17.07 7.05
N MET A 728 3.31 17.00 5.82
CA MET A 728 2.56 17.25 4.60
C MET A 728 1.90 15.97 4.11
N GLU A 729 0.68 16.06 3.60
CA GLU A 729 0.04 14.94 2.90
C GLU A 729 0.57 14.83 1.47
N PHE A 730 0.93 13.62 1.06
CA PHE A 730 1.41 13.34 -0.30
C PHE A 730 0.26 12.95 -1.20
N LEU A 731 -0.19 13.87 -2.05
CA LEU A 731 -1.28 13.62 -2.97
C LEU A 731 -0.81 12.88 -4.23
N THR A 732 -1.38 11.71 -4.42
CA THR A 732 -1.25 10.87 -5.63
C THR A 732 -2.64 10.42 -6.08
N TRP A 733 -2.76 9.76 -7.23
CA TRP A 733 -4.03 9.16 -7.65
C TRP A 733 -4.57 8.13 -6.64
N ASP A 734 -3.69 7.48 -5.90
CA ASP A 734 -4.04 6.49 -4.88
C ASP A 734 -4.41 7.11 -3.51
N HIS A 735 -4.12 8.40 -3.32
CA HIS A 735 -4.39 9.06 -2.03
C HIS A 735 -5.90 9.08 -1.72
N PRO A 736 -6.32 8.78 -0.48
CA PRO A 736 -7.74 8.72 -0.10
C PRO A 736 -8.53 9.97 -0.48
N MET A 737 -7.96 11.16 -0.29
CA MET A 737 -8.59 12.45 -0.64
C MET A 737 -8.93 12.54 -2.14
N ILE A 738 -8.02 12.11 -3.01
CA ILE A 738 -8.23 12.14 -4.47
C ILE A 738 -9.23 11.07 -4.89
N ARG A 739 -9.07 9.83 -4.39
CA ARG A 739 -9.98 8.72 -4.71
C ARG A 739 -11.40 9.00 -4.28
N GLN A 740 -11.59 9.39 -3.02
CA GLN A 740 -12.92 9.70 -2.49
C GLN A 740 -13.48 10.97 -3.13
N GLY A 741 -12.63 11.93 -3.52
CA GLY A 741 -13.03 13.08 -4.33
C GLY A 741 -13.53 12.68 -5.73
N ILE A 742 -12.88 11.70 -6.38
CA ILE A 742 -13.36 11.09 -7.63
C ILE A 742 -14.71 10.41 -7.40
N ASP A 743 -14.84 9.61 -6.34
CA ASP A 743 -16.07 8.90 -6.02
C ASP A 743 -17.23 9.87 -5.70
N LEU A 744 -16.94 10.96 -4.98
CA LEU A 744 -17.90 12.02 -4.66
C LEU A 744 -18.51 12.66 -5.94
N VAL A 745 -17.67 12.94 -6.93
CA VAL A 745 -18.12 13.53 -8.20
C VAL A 745 -18.84 12.47 -9.05
N ALA A 746 -18.29 11.26 -9.16
CA ALA A 746 -18.84 10.20 -10.01
C ALA A 746 -20.21 9.68 -9.50
N SER A 747 -20.36 9.54 -8.18
CA SER A 747 -21.60 9.07 -7.57
C SER A 747 -22.62 10.18 -7.30
N GLY A 748 -22.14 11.40 -7.05
CA GLY A 748 -22.99 12.55 -6.72
C GLY A 748 -23.70 13.16 -7.93
N ASP A 749 -24.35 14.30 -7.70
CA ASP A 749 -25.14 15.03 -8.70
C ASP A 749 -24.39 16.11 -9.44
N ILE A 750 -23.17 16.43 -9.01
CA ILE A 750 -22.35 17.49 -9.60
C ILE A 750 -22.10 17.21 -11.08
N GLY A 751 -22.50 18.14 -11.94
CA GLY A 751 -22.25 18.09 -13.37
C GLY A 751 -23.11 17.14 -14.19
N LYS A 752 -24.18 16.55 -13.62
CA LYS A 752 -25.08 15.66 -14.36
C LYS A 752 -25.84 16.32 -15.50
N ALA A 753 -26.26 17.57 -15.33
CA ALA A 753 -27.02 18.29 -16.34
C ALA A 753 -26.49 19.72 -16.49
N ALA A 754 -26.00 20.09 -17.67
CA ALA A 754 -25.44 21.41 -17.89
C ALA A 754 -25.96 22.05 -19.18
N MET A 755 -25.82 23.39 -19.26
CA MET A 755 -26.09 24.15 -20.48
C MET A 755 -25.00 25.18 -20.73
N ALA A 756 -24.66 25.36 -22.02
CA ALA A 756 -23.61 26.30 -22.44
C ALA A 756 -23.92 26.99 -23.77
N LEU A 757 -23.27 28.13 -23.99
CA LEU A 757 -23.35 28.89 -25.22
C LEU A 757 -22.07 28.67 -26.03
N LEU A 758 -22.20 28.33 -27.30
CA LEU A 758 -21.11 28.28 -28.25
C LEU A 758 -21.16 29.48 -29.19
N VAL A 759 -20.17 30.36 -29.10
CA VAL A 759 -20.05 31.48 -30.05
C VAL A 759 -19.30 30.97 -31.29
N ASN A 760 -20.03 30.81 -32.38
CA ASN A 760 -19.48 30.35 -33.63
C ASN A 760 -20.15 31.04 -34.83
N LYS A 761 -19.37 31.78 -35.61
CA LYS A 761 -19.87 32.52 -36.81
C LYS A 761 -20.27 31.61 -37.99
N GLN A 762 -19.80 30.37 -38.01
CA GLN A 762 -20.05 29.44 -39.10
C GLN A 762 -21.36 28.66 -38.94
N LEU A 763 -21.85 28.56 -37.70
CA LEU A 763 -23.10 27.88 -37.42
C LEU A 763 -24.27 28.87 -37.30
N PRO A 764 -25.49 28.53 -37.73
CA PRO A 764 -26.68 29.34 -37.53
C PRO A 764 -26.89 29.59 -36.02
N ALA A 765 -27.32 30.82 -35.67
CA ALA A 765 -27.71 31.10 -34.29
C ALA A 765 -28.91 30.22 -33.87
N GLY A 766 -28.89 29.68 -32.66
CA GLY A 766 -29.95 28.80 -32.17
C GLY A 766 -29.79 27.35 -32.59
N THR A 767 -28.68 26.96 -33.25
CA THR A 767 -28.42 25.54 -33.52
C THR A 767 -28.19 24.82 -32.18
N LEU A 768 -28.91 23.71 -31.99
CA LEU A 768 -28.82 22.87 -30.82
C LEU A 768 -27.79 21.76 -31.05
N LEU A 769 -26.82 21.63 -30.14
CA LEU A 769 -25.96 20.47 -30.02
C LEU A 769 -26.20 19.85 -28.63
N ILE A 770 -26.18 18.53 -28.54
CA ILE A 770 -26.25 17.85 -27.26
C ILE A 770 -25.05 16.93 -27.07
N GLU A 771 -24.42 17.06 -25.92
CA GLU A 771 -23.32 16.20 -25.51
C GLU A 771 -23.86 15.25 -24.46
N LEU A 772 -23.76 13.94 -24.73
CA LEU A 772 -24.24 12.87 -23.89
C LEU A 772 -23.04 12.02 -23.46
N ILE A 773 -22.90 11.79 -22.19
CA ILE A 773 -21.89 10.89 -21.64
C ILE A 773 -22.61 9.67 -21.08
N TYR A 774 -22.37 8.55 -21.69
CA TYR A 774 -22.80 7.24 -21.20
C TYR A 774 -21.65 6.57 -20.48
N VAL A 775 -21.93 5.76 -19.48
CA VAL A 775 -20.95 4.95 -18.79
C VAL A 775 -21.32 3.48 -18.96
N VAL A 776 -20.38 2.72 -19.50
CA VAL A 776 -20.47 1.24 -19.58
C VAL A 776 -19.86 0.67 -18.32
N GLU A 777 -20.59 -0.15 -17.60
CA GLU A 777 -20.16 -0.74 -16.33
C GLU A 777 -20.78 -2.12 -16.12
N SER A 778 -20.16 -2.93 -15.26
CA SER A 778 -20.69 -4.19 -14.76
C SER A 778 -20.92 -4.07 -13.26
N GLN A 779 -22.13 -4.39 -12.81
CA GLN A 779 -22.42 -4.52 -11.39
C GLN A 779 -22.12 -5.96 -10.97
N SER A 780 -21.04 -6.18 -10.23
CA SER A 780 -20.61 -7.51 -9.84
C SER A 780 -19.99 -7.51 -8.44
N PRO A 781 -19.91 -8.68 -7.78
CA PRO A 781 -19.18 -8.82 -6.53
C PRO A 781 -17.72 -8.33 -6.70
N LYS A 782 -17.25 -7.56 -5.74
CA LYS A 782 -15.89 -6.96 -5.76
C LYS A 782 -14.78 -7.98 -5.91
N GLY A 783 -14.92 -9.14 -5.28
CA GLY A 783 -13.94 -10.23 -5.35
C GLY A 783 -13.62 -10.72 -6.77
N LEU A 784 -14.49 -10.45 -7.76
CA LEU A 784 -14.22 -10.76 -9.17
C LEU A 784 -13.28 -9.76 -9.86
N GLN A 785 -13.09 -8.58 -9.30
CA GLN A 785 -12.19 -7.53 -9.79
C GLN A 785 -12.46 -7.13 -11.26
N LEU A 786 -13.72 -7.09 -11.65
CA LEU A 786 -14.10 -6.84 -13.06
C LEU A 786 -13.65 -5.45 -13.54
N ASN A 787 -13.46 -4.49 -12.62
CA ASN A 787 -13.00 -3.14 -12.94
C ASN A 787 -11.61 -3.11 -13.62
N ARG A 788 -10.80 -4.17 -13.48
CA ARG A 788 -9.54 -4.26 -14.24
C ARG A 788 -9.74 -4.55 -15.73
N PHE A 789 -10.87 -5.17 -16.10
CA PHE A 789 -11.23 -5.50 -17.48
C PHE A 789 -12.25 -4.51 -18.05
N LEU A 790 -13.28 -4.21 -17.28
CA LEU A 790 -14.34 -3.25 -17.62
C LEU A 790 -14.52 -2.24 -16.47
N PRO A 791 -13.59 -1.27 -16.31
CA PRO A 791 -13.86 -0.14 -15.42
C PRO A 791 -15.05 0.66 -15.93
N PRO A 792 -15.68 1.51 -15.09
CA PRO A 792 -16.67 2.49 -15.57
C PRO A 792 -16.09 3.26 -16.77
N THR A 793 -16.56 2.95 -17.97
CA THR A 793 -15.99 3.41 -19.24
C THR A 793 -16.88 4.47 -19.87
N PRO A 794 -16.48 5.75 -19.91
CA PRO A 794 -17.28 6.80 -20.49
C PRO A 794 -17.29 6.73 -22.03
N ILE A 795 -18.47 6.81 -22.62
CA ILE A 795 -18.70 7.00 -24.06
C ILE A 795 -19.26 8.39 -24.26
N ARG A 796 -18.55 9.22 -25.02
CA ARG A 796 -18.99 10.58 -25.35
C ARG A 796 -19.66 10.61 -26.72
N LEU A 797 -20.90 11.07 -26.78
CA LEU A 797 -21.60 11.42 -28.00
C LEU A 797 -21.79 12.94 -28.08
N LEU A 798 -21.50 13.55 -29.22
CA LEU A 798 -21.86 14.93 -29.53
C LEU A 798 -22.81 14.95 -30.72
N LEU A 799 -24.09 15.10 -30.46
CA LEU A 799 -25.13 15.06 -31.53
C LEU A 799 -25.49 16.45 -31.99
N ASP A 800 -25.59 16.62 -33.30
CA ASP A 800 -26.17 17.81 -33.92
C ASP A 800 -27.71 17.73 -33.89
N ASN A 801 -28.39 18.78 -34.35
CA ASN A 801 -29.87 18.84 -34.42
C ASN A 801 -30.49 17.80 -35.39
N LYS A 802 -29.68 17.07 -36.15
CA LYS A 802 -30.12 15.99 -37.04
C LYS A 802 -29.79 14.60 -36.47
N GLY A 803 -29.16 14.55 -35.30
CA GLY A 803 -28.75 13.31 -34.67
C GLY A 803 -27.42 12.73 -35.16
N ASN A 804 -26.65 13.46 -35.97
CA ASN A 804 -25.33 13.00 -36.37
C ASN A 804 -24.32 13.11 -35.23
N ASN A 805 -23.57 12.06 -34.95
CA ASN A 805 -22.53 12.07 -33.93
C ASN A 805 -21.25 12.73 -34.46
N MET A 806 -20.85 13.83 -33.87
CA MET A 806 -19.63 14.58 -34.14
C MET A 806 -18.57 14.39 -33.05
N GLY A 807 -18.76 13.47 -32.12
CA GLY A 807 -17.90 13.28 -30.95
C GLY A 807 -16.44 12.97 -31.29
N GLU A 808 -16.20 12.19 -32.34
CA GLU A 808 -14.85 11.86 -32.80
C GLU A 808 -14.17 13.03 -33.56
N GLN A 809 -14.95 13.87 -34.23
CA GLN A 809 -14.44 14.98 -35.03
C GLN A 809 -14.12 16.21 -34.18
N VAL A 810 -14.77 16.37 -33.03
CA VAL A 810 -14.64 17.51 -32.15
C VAL A 810 -14.15 17.08 -30.78
N ALA A 811 -12.87 17.26 -30.52
CA ALA A 811 -12.27 16.94 -29.22
C ALA A 811 -12.94 17.72 -28.07
N PHE A 812 -13.11 17.08 -26.92
CA PHE A 812 -13.79 17.61 -25.75
C PHE A 812 -13.16 18.95 -25.30
N GLU A 813 -11.86 18.99 -25.13
CA GLU A 813 -11.14 20.19 -24.65
C GLU A 813 -11.24 21.36 -25.62
N THR A 814 -11.21 21.09 -26.92
CA THR A 814 -11.37 22.12 -27.97
C THR A 814 -12.77 22.72 -27.96
N LEU A 815 -13.80 21.90 -27.72
CA LEU A 815 -15.17 22.39 -27.57
C LEU A 815 -15.31 23.16 -26.27
N HIS A 816 -14.90 22.55 -25.16
CA HIS A 816 -15.08 23.13 -23.83
C HIS A 816 -14.42 24.52 -23.66
N SER A 817 -13.23 24.73 -24.22
CA SER A 817 -12.52 26.01 -24.18
C SER A 817 -13.24 27.16 -24.90
N LYS A 818 -14.16 26.85 -25.83
CA LYS A 818 -14.95 27.83 -26.61
C LYS A 818 -16.33 28.08 -26.04
N LEU A 819 -16.74 27.34 -25.02
CA LEU A 819 -18.03 27.49 -24.39
C LEU A 819 -18.06 28.67 -23.44
N LYS A 820 -19.16 29.39 -23.44
CA LYS A 820 -19.45 30.48 -22.51
C LYS A 820 -20.58 30.08 -21.55
N PRO A 821 -20.56 30.56 -20.30
CA PRO A 821 -21.63 30.35 -19.38
C PRO A 821 -22.94 30.99 -19.86
N LEU A 822 -24.07 30.37 -19.55
CA LEU A 822 -25.40 30.89 -19.81
C LEU A 822 -26.11 31.21 -18.49
N GLY A 823 -26.79 32.30 -18.42
CA GLY A 823 -27.56 32.69 -17.23
C GLY A 823 -28.67 31.68 -16.95
N LYS A 824 -28.86 31.28 -15.69
CA LYS A 824 -29.79 30.24 -15.26
C LYS A 824 -31.23 30.40 -15.79
N ASN A 825 -31.76 31.64 -15.78
CA ASN A 825 -33.10 31.93 -16.28
C ASN A 825 -33.24 31.70 -17.80
N ILE A 826 -32.21 32.11 -18.57
CA ILE A 826 -32.16 31.92 -20.02
C ILE A 826 -32.04 30.43 -20.33
N ALA A 827 -31.16 29.73 -19.63
CA ALA A 827 -31.00 28.27 -19.76
C ALA A 827 -32.32 27.53 -19.55
N ASN A 828 -33.05 27.84 -18.48
CA ASN A 828 -34.36 27.24 -18.17
C ASN A 828 -35.41 27.51 -19.25
N GLN A 829 -35.47 28.72 -19.81
CA GLN A 829 -36.36 29.03 -20.92
C GLN A 829 -36.03 28.24 -22.18
N MET A 830 -34.73 28.14 -22.52
CA MET A 830 -34.27 27.42 -23.71
C MET A 830 -34.53 25.93 -23.57
N VAL A 831 -34.30 25.32 -22.40
CA VAL A 831 -34.64 23.91 -22.15
C VAL A 831 -36.12 23.66 -22.34
N LYS A 832 -36.97 24.51 -21.78
CA LYS A 832 -38.44 24.38 -21.97
C LYS A 832 -38.86 24.45 -23.44
N MET A 833 -38.27 25.39 -24.21
CA MET A 833 -38.59 25.55 -25.63
C MET A 833 -38.07 24.38 -26.49
N ALA A 834 -36.89 23.84 -26.13
CA ALA A 834 -36.25 22.79 -26.91
C ALA A 834 -36.52 21.35 -26.39
N ARG A 835 -37.39 21.21 -25.39
CA ARG A 835 -37.62 19.92 -24.67
C ARG A 835 -37.85 18.74 -25.60
N ALA A 836 -38.80 18.88 -26.53
CA ALA A 836 -39.15 17.80 -27.47
C ALA A 836 -37.91 17.40 -28.34
N ASN A 837 -37.13 18.35 -28.79
CA ASN A 837 -35.90 18.09 -29.59
C ASN A 837 -34.85 17.42 -28.74
N ILE A 838 -34.67 17.82 -27.48
CA ILE A 838 -33.71 17.22 -26.53
C ILE A 838 -34.09 15.77 -26.25
N GLU A 839 -35.38 15.49 -26.01
CA GLU A 839 -35.86 14.11 -25.78
C GLU A 839 -35.61 13.21 -27.00
N VAL A 840 -35.85 13.70 -28.22
CA VAL A 840 -35.54 12.96 -29.46
C VAL A 840 -34.04 12.67 -29.57
N LEU A 841 -33.18 13.65 -29.30
CA LEU A 841 -31.73 13.47 -29.41
C LEU A 841 -31.21 12.50 -28.32
N ILE A 842 -31.75 12.51 -27.11
CA ILE A 842 -31.41 11.53 -26.07
C ILE A 842 -31.79 10.12 -26.54
N THR A 843 -33.02 9.94 -27.10
CA THR A 843 -33.47 8.63 -27.63
C THR A 843 -32.54 8.13 -28.77
N GLN A 844 -32.10 9.04 -29.64
CA GLN A 844 -31.09 8.69 -30.66
C GLN A 844 -29.76 8.32 -30.07
N GLY A 845 -29.33 9.03 -29.01
CA GLY A 845 -28.12 8.69 -28.25
C GLY A 845 -28.19 7.28 -27.65
N ASP A 846 -29.37 6.91 -27.05
CA ASP A 846 -29.61 5.58 -26.48
C ASP A 846 -29.49 4.47 -27.55
N GLN A 847 -29.86 4.76 -28.78
CA GLN A 847 -29.70 3.83 -29.90
C GLN A 847 -28.26 3.72 -30.38
N LEU A 848 -27.55 4.86 -30.48
CA LEU A 848 -26.17 4.91 -30.96
C LEU A 848 -25.20 4.29 -29.96
N VAL A 849 -25.39 4.54 -28.66
CA VAL A 849 -24.49 4.03 -27.62
C VAL A 849 -24.42 2.51 -27.61
N LYS A 850 -25.51 1.82 -27.95
CA LYS A 850 -25.55 0.36 -28.01
C LYS A 850 -24.45 -0.19 -28.94
N SER A 851 -24.33 0.36 -30.14
CA SER A 851 -23.34 -0.07 -31.13
C SER A 851 -21.90 0.24 -30.70
N LEU A 852 -21.69 1.19 -29.80
CA LEU A 852 -20.37 1.56 -29.26
C LEU A 852 -20.03 0.80 -27.96
N ALA A 853 -21.01 0.44 -27.17
CA ALA A 853 -20.84 -0.29 -25.91
C ALA A 853 -20.58 -1.78 -26.12
N GLU A 854 -21.28 -2.41 -27.09
CA GLU A 854 -21.12 -3.84 -27.38
C GLU A 854 -19.67 -4.25 -27.69
N PRO A 855 -18.89 -3.52 -28.52
CA PRO A 855 -17.46 -3.81 -28.74
C PRO A 855 -16.62 -3.67 -27.47
N ILE A 856 -16.88 -2.69 -26.60
CA ILE A 856 -16.14 -2.48 -25.35
C ILE A 856 -16.37 -3.67 -24.41
N ILE A 857 -17.61 -4.13 -24.29
CA ILE A 857 -17.96 -5.31 -23.46
C ILE A 857 -17.32 -6.58 -24.07
N ALA A 858 -17.36 -6.74 -25.37
CA ALA A 858 -16.75 -7.89 -26.07
C ALA A 858 -15.22 -7.92 -25.86
N GLU A 859 -14.56 -6.77 -25.95
CA GLU A 859 -13.12 -6.64 -25.73
C GLU A 859 -12.78 -6.95 -24.25
N ALA A 860 -13.53 -6.42 -23.30
CA ALA A 860 -13.34 -6.71 -21.88
C ALA A 860 -13.46 -8.21 -21.58
N LYS A 861 -14.43 -8.90 -22.19
CA LYS A 861 -14.56 -10.37 -22.07
C LYS A 861 -13.37 -11.10 -22.66
N ASN A 862 -12.92 -10.70 -23.83
CA ASN A 862 -11.78 -11.31 -24.50
C ASN A 862 -10.49 -11.14 -23.66
N GLN A 863 -10.27 -9.94 -23.13
CA GLN A 863 -9.13 -9.66 -22.24
C GLN A 863 -9.20 -10.47 -20.95
N ALA A 864 -10.38 -10.56 -20.30
CA ALA A 864 -10.59 -11.35 -19.12
C ALA A 864 -10.30 -12.84 -19.37
N ASP A 865 -10.85 -13.39 -20.45
CA ASP A 865 -10.62 -14.79 -20.84
C ASP A 865 -9.15 -15.08 -21.14
N GLN A 866 -8.50 -14.22 -21.93
CA GLN A 866 -7.11 -14.40 -22.29
C GLN A 866 -6.17 -14.31 -21.08
N GLN A 867 -6.32 -13.29 -20.25
CA GLN A 867 -5.44 -13.08 -19.10
C GLN A 867 -5.61 -14.19 -18.05
N LEU A 868 -6.85 -14.51 -17.66
CA LEU A 868 -7.12 -15.56 -16.69
C LEU A 868 -6.73 -16.96 -17.21
N SER A 869 -6.97 -17.26 -18.49
CA SER A 869 -6.53 -18.51 -19.11
C SER A 869 -5.00 -18.62 -19.17
N ALA A 870 -4.32 -17.51 -19.50
CA ALA A 870 -2.85 -17.48 -19.53
C ALA A 870 -2.27 -17.75 -18.13
N GLU A 871 -2.86 -17.18 -17.08
CA GLU A 871 -2.44 -17.37 -15.70
C GLU A 871 -2.72 -18.80 -15.22
N ILE A 872 -3.90 -19.35 -15.50
CA ILE A 872 -4.25 -20.74 -15.22
C ILE A 872 -3.28 -21.69 -15.91
N ASN A 873 -3.04 -21.52 -17.21
CA ASN A 873 -2.13 -22.36 -17.98
C ASN A 873 -0.69 -22.28 -17.44
N ARG A 874 -0.24 -21.06 -17.07
CA ARG A 874 1.07 -20.85 -16.43
C ARG A 874 1.16 -21.62 -15.11
N LEU A 875 0.15 -21.52 -14.23
CA LEU A 875 0.15 -22.22 -12.94
C LEU A 875 0.07 -23.74 -13.12
N GLN A 876 -0.71 -24.23 -14.07
CA GLN A 876 -0.78 -25.66 -14.38
C GLN A 876 0.57 -26.19 -14.90
N ALA A 877 1.23 -25.46 -15.82
CA ALA A 877 2.55 -25.78 -16.31
C ALA A 877 3.62 -25.75 -15.20
N LEU A 878 3.57 -24.73 -14.34
CA LEU A 878 4.46 -24.64 -13.18
C LEU A 878 4.21 -25.77 -12.19
N ARG A 879 2.96 -26.15 -11.95
CA ARG A 879 2.61 -27.24 -11.03
C ARG A 879 3.11 -28.59 -11.50
N ALA A 880 3.14 -28.83 -12.80
CA ALA A 880 3.70 -30.06 -13.35
C ALA A 880 5.17 -30.24 -12.95
N VAL A 881 5.92 -29.15 -12.78
CA VAL A 881 7.35 -29.14 -12.46
C VAL A 881 7.68 -28.69 -11.03
N ASN A 882 6.78 -27.95 -10.39
CA ASN A 882 6.94 -27.44 -9.04
C ASN A 882 5.70 -27.76 -8.19
N LYS A 883 5.85 -28.71 -7.27
CA LYS A 883 4.76 -29.17 -6.39
C LYS A 883 4.30 -28.12 -5.37
N ASN A 884 4.99 -26.95 -5.28
CA ASN A 884 4.59 -25.87 -4.39
C ASN A 884 3.39 -25.06 -4.91
N ILE A 885 2.97 -25.28 -6.15
CA ILE A 885 1.76 -24.66 -6.67
C ILE A 885 0.56 -25.45 -6.16
N ARG A 886 -0.25 -24.81 -5.32
CA ARG A 886 -1.44 -25.42 -4.74
C ARG A 886 -2.54 -25.57 -5.79
N GLN A 887 -3.27 -26.69 -5.77
CA GLN A 887 -4.42 -26.90 -6.65
C GLN A 887 -5.49 -25.85 -6.38
N SER A 888 -5.68 -25.47 -5.12
CA SER A 888 -6.66 -24.44 -4.74
C SER A 888 -6.45 -23.10 -5.42
N GLU A 889 -5.20 -22.72 -5.73
CA GLU A 889 -4.92 -21.47 -6.48
C GLU A 889 -5.47 -21.56 -7.91
N ILE A 890 -5.33 -22.70 -8.55
CA ILE A 890 -5.82 -22.96 -9.91
C ILE A 890 -7.35 -22.99 -9.91
N ASP A 891 -7.95 -23.73 -8.97
CA ASP A 891 -9.40 -23.89 -8.85
C ASP A 891 -10.08 -22.52 -8.63
N ILE A 892 -9.50 -21.66 -7.78
CA ILE A 892 -10.02 -20.29 -7.54
C ILE A 892 -9.98 -19.47 -8.84
N LEU A 893 -8.88 -19.53 -9.60
CA LEU A 893 -8.78 -18.78 -10.86
C LEU A 893 -9.74 -19.31 -11.94
N GLU A 894 -9.95 -20.63 -12.02
CA GLU A 894 -10.93 -21.22 -12.93
C GLU A 894 -12.36 -20.80 -12.59
N GLN A 895 -12.70 -20.76 -11.29
CA GLN A 895 -13.97 -20.25 -10.81
C GLN A 895 -14.10 -18.76 -11.11
N GLN A 896 -13.08 -17.97 -10.80
CA GLN A 896 -13.06 -16.53 -11.07
C GLN A 896 -13.24 -16.25 -12.57
N ARG A 897 -12.55 -16.99 -13.45
CA ARG A 897 -12.71 -16.84 -14.91
C ARG A 897 -14.14 -17.07 -15.33
N THR A 898 -14.76 -18.18 -14.88
CA THR A 898 -16.13 -18.53 -15.25
C THR A 898 -17.13 -17.47 -14.79
N GLN A 899 -17.05 -17.04 -13.53
CA GLN A 899 -17.93 -16.01 -12.97
C GLN A 899 -17.68 -14.63 -13.63
N SER A 900 -16.40 -14.28 -13.91
CA SER A 900 -16.09 -13.01 -14.57
C SER A 900 -16.71 -12.91 -15.96
N LEU A 901 -16.65 -13.96 -16.75
CA LEU A 901 -17.24 -13.99 -18.09
C LEU A 901 -18.79 -13.91 -18.06
N ASP A 902 -19.42 -14.54 -17.07
CA ASP A 902 -20.87 -14.47 -16.85
C ASP A 902 -21.28 -13.05 -16.46
N GLU A 903 -20.62 -12.44 -15.47
CA GLU A 903 -20.96 -11.08 -15.01
C GLU A 903 -20.66 -10.02 -16.07
N LEU A 904 -19.56 -10.12 -16.83
CA LEU A 904 -19.30 -9.26 -17.97
C LEU A 904 -20.37 -9.38 -19.07
N SER A 905 -21.07 -10.53 -19.15
CA SER A 905 -22.20 -10.71 -20.08
C SER A 905 -23.42 -9.89 -19.69
N LYS A 906 -23.54 -9.52 -18.42
CA LYS A 906 -24.63 -8.71 -17.85
C LYS A 906 -24.30 -7.23 -17.83
N ALA A 907 -23.10 -6.84 -18.29
CA ALA A 907 -22.68 -5.45 -18.36
C ALA A 907 -23.67 -4.63 -19.19
N ASN A 908 -23.92 -3.41 -18.73
CA ASN A 908 -24.87 -2.50 -19.36
C ASN A 908 -24.27 -1.08 -19.45
N TRP A 909 -25.05 -0.16 -20.00
CA TRP A 909 -24.69 1.24 -20.09
C TRP A 909 -25.83 2.13 -19.59
N ARG A 910 -25.48 3.26 -19.00
CA ARG A 910 -26.42 4.28 -18.53
C ARG A 910 -25.99 5.66 -18.97
N LEU A 911 -26.96 6.54 -19.21
CA LEU A 911 -26.68 7.97 -19.39
C LEU A 911 -26.29 8.56 -18.04
N ASP A 912 -25.04 8.98 -17.93
CA ASP A 912 -24.49 9.53 -16.69
C ASP A 912 -24.69 11.04 -16.61
N CYS A 913 -24.30 11.78 -17.64
CA CYS A 913 -24.49 13.23 -17.67
C CYS A 913 -24.74 13.72 -19.10
N LEU A 914 -25.32 14.93 -19.18
CA LEU A 914 -25.60 15.57 -20.44
C LEU A 914 -25.34 17.09 -20.40
N ARG A 915 -24.96 17.65 -21.55
CA ARG A 915 -24.79 19.10 -21.74
C ARG A 915 -25.47 19.56 -23.01
N VAL A 916 -26.39 20.50 -22.88
CA VAL A 916 -27.04 21.15 -24.02
C VAL A 916 -26.22 22.39 -24.40
N ILE A 917 -25.88 22.50 -25.66
CA ILE A 917 -25.08 23.59 -26.20
C ILE A 917 -25.92 24.31 -27.27
N VAL A 918 -26.07 25.61 -27.11
CA VAL A 918 -26.78 26.44 -28.10
C VAL A 918 -25.79 27.37 -28.77
N THR A 919 -25.91 27.51 -30.08
CA THR A 919 -24.99 28.37 -30.84
C THR A 919 -25.50 29.82 -30.88
N ASN A 920 -24.57 30.77 -30.86
CA ASN A 920 -24.82 32.17 -31.15
C ASN A 920 -23.73 32.71 -32.07
N LYS A 921 -24.03 33.73 -32.84
CA LYS A 921 -23.08 34.40 -33.73
C LYS A 921 -22.23 35.47 -33.10
N GLU A 922 -22.66 35.99 -31.92
CA GLU A 922 -22.01 37.04 -31.17
C GLU A 922 -21.63 36.62 -29.77
#